data_defbc733d98bfe8d9cf275cc9eca68c9
#
_entry.id   defbc733d98bfe8d9cf275cc9eca68c9
#
_cell.length_a   1.000
_cell.length_b   1.000
_cell.length_c   1.000
_cell.angle_alpha   90.00
_cell.angle_beta   90.00
_cell.angle_gamma   90.00
#
_symmetry.space_group_name_H-M   'P 1'
#
loop_
_entity.id
_entity.type
_entity.pdbx_description
1 polymer ?
#
loop_
_entity_poly.entity_id
_entity_poly.type
_entity_poly.pdbx_seq_one_letter_code
_entity_poly.pdbx_strand_id
1 'polypeptide(L)'
;RMSIETFIRQDILAPRLAKRGVLVVYDPQHRYRAVCQGMEDEQCRVVDASESSILSREAASQALVALGKGALNGLVIYVPAAAPVADEERQRDPFAAFAACGETFPNGDSDSFESLCLKAKPDHGMAIRKIFEAESNPSFAVIDAVGGGLGWPNLRALLGVESGRDILLALLAPNARQDEALKGSESWVAEARDLLKTSLGLALKTRGKTWSSIADELWRFVLFSEFVFDLPEALPAALADIPQAPVSARPVIEGLCEDLRNDRRTQSIYIDRAEEIERELSLPAHCHSLKNLGQRDTFPFEERTFLANAIEASLRDDIDLVRTILAQHERSVWTGKGESRAQWDLVRAAVELSLACEDLDRQLPDHAQNLERLLAFYIGALREVDRLHREFEQAVSDFDWQDTNGTMTPIKQQARKRYGKLVERVQMVFTRHLQASGWPLPDYLSNADVFDRVVAPKLQHNGHRVAYLMIDALRFELGVALEKQLAEDGVVELKPALAQLPSVTPVGMASLLPGAGQTLTLSKQGDSIVPMLGDQAITTVAQRMEVFRRRYGQRFAEGRLEDFVRDRVDFGKDVDLLVLRAVEIDSHFENHPDTAPAEITNALKRIRKAIHKLTQRGFNEVVIATDHGFFMNTHAGAGDVCAKPAGNWIAVHERCALGDGSADAHHFEMSADKLGIRGDFARLAGPLSLAAYRAGLLYYHGGASLQECVVPVITMQLKAAEQPSLTQAAVALRYKNGAKRVTTRVPVIDLAVDAADMFSTESVFEILL
;
A
#
# COMPACT_ATOMS: atom_id res chain seq x y z
N ARG A 1 -16.96 -16.66 42.16
CA ARG A 1 -17.91 -17.51 41.39
C ARG A 1 -17.73 -17.21 39.93
N MET A 2 -17.56 -18.28 39.14
CA MET A 2 -17.33 -18.18 37.68
C MET A 2 -18.65 -17.77 37.00
N SER A 3 -18.63 -16.80 36.07
CA SER A 3 -19.83 -16.46 35.28
C SER A 3 -20.12 -17.59 34.28
N ILE A 4 -21.37 -17.69 33.80
CA ILE A 4 -21.77 -18.64 32.76
C ILE A 4 -20.90 -18.45 31.49
N GLU A 5 -20.66 -17.20 31.12
CA GLU A 5 -19.80 -16.87 29.98
C GLU A 5 -18.37 -17.45 30.14
N THR A 6 -17.77 -17.26 31.31
CA THR A 6 -16.43 -17.79 31.61
C THR A 6 -16.44 -19.32 31.63
N PHE A 7 -17.45 -19.94 32.19
CA PHE A 7 -17.62 -21.39 32.18
C PHE A 7 -17.72 -21.94 30.76
N ILE A 8 -18.55 -21.35 29.91
CA ILE A 8 -18.70 -21.80 28.52
C ILE A 8 -17.38 -21.64 27.76
N ARG A 9 -16.71 -20.52 27.94
CA ARG A 9 -15.42 -20.25 27.27
C ARG A 9 -14.33 -21.24 27.71
N GLN A 10 -14.11 -21.39 29.01
CA GLN A 10 -12.97 -22.15 29.57
C GLN A 10 -13.24 -23.66 29.68
N ASP A 11 -14.45 -24.06 30.05
CA ASP A 11 -14.73 -25.47 30.33
C ASP A 11 -15.43 -26.19 29.18
N ILE A 12 -16.02 -25.45 28.22
CA ILE A 12 -16.72 -26.04 27.08
C ILE A 12 -15.98 -25.79 25.75
N LEU A 13 -15.77 -24.51 25.37
CA LEU A 13 -15.23 -24.18 24.03
C LEU A 13 -13.72 -24.41 23.94
N ALA A 14 -12.95 -23.96 24.92
CA ALA A 14 -11.48 -24.09 24.88
C ALA A 14 -11.00 -25.55 24.82
N PRO A 15 -11.57 -26.50 25.59
CA PRO A 15 -11.19 -27.92 25.49
C PRO A 15 -11.53 -28.53 24.12
N ARG A 16 -12.61 -28.09 23.46
CA ARG A 16 -12.98 -28.54 22.11
C ARG A 16 -12.03 -28.01 21.06
N LEU A 17 -11.72 -26.72 21.15
CA LEU A 17 -10.72 -26.12 20.27
C LEU A 17 -9.39 -26.85 20.36
N ALA A 18 -8.94 -27.19 21.58
CA ALA A 18 -7.69 -27.89 21.80
C ALA A 18 -7.60 -29.28 21.16
N LYS A 19 -8.74 -29.94 20.91
CA LYS A 19 -8.77 -31.29 20.32
C LYS A 19 -8.26 -31.32 18.87
N ARG A 20 -8.71 -30.39 18.04
CA ARG A 20 -8.43 -30.37 16.60
C ARG A 20 -7.91 -29.03 16.07
N GLY A 21 -7.78 -28.04 16.94
CA GLY A 21 -7.32 -26.71 16.57
C GLY A 21 -8.34 -25.85 15.80
N VAL A 22 -9.47 -26.41 15.39
CA VAL A 22 -10.56 -25.68 14.71
C VAL A 22 -11.89 -25.94 15.45
N LEU A 23 -12.64 -24.88 15.71
CA LEU A 23 -13.95 -24.94 16.33
C LEU A 23 -14.92 -24.04 15.58
N VAL A 24 -16.03 -24.59 15.09
CA VAL A 24 -17.14 -23.82 14.49
C VAL A 24 -18.27 -23.74 15.51
N VAL A 25 -18.63 -22.50 15.86
CA VAL A 25 -19.71 -22.20 16.81
C VAL A 25 -20.95 -21.69 16.05
N TYR A 26 -22.01 -22.50 16.02
CA TYR A 26 -23.27 -22.12 15.42
C TYR A 26 -24.20 -21.53 16.48
N ASP A 27 -24.65 -20.30 16.29
CA ASP A 27 -25.33 -19.53 17.31
C ASP A 27 -26.56 -18.76 16.75
N PRO A 28 -27.68 -19.42 16.48
CA PRO A 28 -28.85 -18.77 15.92
C PRO A 28 -29.50 -17.75 16.88
N GLN A 29 -29.16 -17.82 18.15
CA GLN A 29 -29.70 -16.93 19.19
C GLN A 29 -28.78 -15.74 19.46
N HIS A 30 -27.60 -15.62 18.75
CA HIS A 30 -26.61 -14.58 18.94
C HIS A 30 -26.08 -14.45 20.38
N ARG A 31 -26.01 -15.55 21.11
CA ARG A 31 -25.65 -15.59 22.53
C ARG A 31 -24.12 -15.63 22.73
N TYR A 32 -23.42 -16.39 21.90
CA TYR A 32 -22.02 -16.76 22.12
C TYR A 32 -21.02 -15.89 21.42
N ARG A 33 -21.45 -14.83 20.75
CA ARG A 33 -20.54 -13.94 19.98
C ARG A 33 -19.41 -13.39 20.86
N ALA A 34 -19.75 -12.76 21.99
CA ALA A 34 -18.78 -12.20 22.93
C ALA A 34 -17.89 -13.28 23.57
N VAL A 35 -18.47 -14.45 23.84
CA VAL A 35 -17.71 -15.60 24.37
C VAL A 35 -16.63 -16.03 23.39
N CYS A 36 -16.96 -16.12 22.10
CA CYS A 36 -16.00 -16.45 21.04
C CYS A 36 -14.94 -15.37 20.88
N GLN A 37 -15.33 -14.10 20.83
CA GLN A 37 -14.39 -12.96 20.74
C GLN A 37 -13.41 -12.96 21.92
N GLY A 38 -13.86 -13.31 23.11
CA GLY A 38 -13.01 -13.45 24.29
C GLY A 38 -12.01 -14.62 24.24
N MET A 39 -12.00 -15.42 23.18
CA MET A 39 -11.01 -16.48 22.93
C MET A 39 -9.88 -16.03 21.99
N GLU A 40 -9.96 -14.85 21.42
CA GLU A 40 -8.90 -14.31 20.54
C GLU A 40 -7.68 -13.90 21.35
N ASP A 41 -6.51 -14.40 20.93
CA ASP A 41 -5.21 -14.05 21.48
C ASP A 41 -4.11 -14.17 20.39
N GLU A 42 -2.84 -14.08 20.77
CA GLU A 42 -1.73 -14.17 19.82
C GLU A 42 -1.64 -15.53 19.10
N GLN A 43 -2.20 -16.58 19.67
CA GLN A 43 -2.15 -17.96 19.15
C GLN A 43 -3.50 -18.49 18.70
N CYS A 44 -4.60 -17.80 18.99
CA CYS A 44 -5.94 -18.18 18.63
C CYS A 44 -6.62 -17.06 17.83
N ARG A 45 -7.01 -17.35 16.60
CA ARG A 45 -7.76 -16.44 15.76
C ARG A 45 -9.26 -16.71 15.87
N VAL A 46 -10.03 -15.63 16.02
CA VAL A 46 -11.49 -15.69 15.98
C VAL A 46 -11.98 -15.03 14.69
N VAL A 47 -12.79 -15.75 13.92
CA VAL A 47 -13.45 -15.25 12.71
C VAL A 47 -14.94 -15.12 12.97
N ASP A 48 -15.45 -13.90 12.91
CA ASP A 48 -16.88 -13.58 13.12
C ASP A 48 -17.59 -13.47 11.78
N ALA A 49 -18.50 -14.42 11.48
CA ALA A 49 -19.26 -14.48 10.24
C ALA A 49 -20.56 -13.67 10.26
N SER A 50 -20.73 -12.73 11.20
CA SER A 50 -21.97 -11.97 11.35
C SER A 50 -22.26 -11.00 10.21
N GLU A 51 -21.23 -10.46 9.53
CA GLU A 51 -21.40 -9.43 8.51
C GLU A 51 -21.30 -9.97 7.08
N SER A 52 -20.35 -10.81 6.79
CA SER A 52 -20.11 -11.36 5.45
C SER A 52 -19.59 -12.78 5.52
N SER A 53 -20.35 -13.75 5.01
CA SER A 53 -19.92 -15.14 4.94
C SER A 53 -18.74 -15.35 3.97
N ILE A 54 -18.61 -14.54 2.92
CA ILE A 54 -17.53 -14.63 1.93
C ILE A 54 -16.22 -14.15 2.55
N LEU A 55 -16.19 -12.94 3.11
CA LEU A 55 -15.00 -12.39 3.76
C LEU A 55 -14.56 -13.21 4.96
N SER A 56 -15.53 -13.71 5.75
CA SER A 56 -15.25 -14.56 6.90
C SER A 56 -14.69 -15.91 6.51
N ARG A 57 -15.16 -16.49 5.40
CA ARG A 57 -14.62 -17.74 4.86
C ARG A 57 -13.19 -17.54 4.35
N GLU A 58 -12.91 -16.43 3.70
CA GLU A 58 -11.56 -16.08 3.29
C GLU A 58 -10.62 -15.94 4.50
N ALA A 59 -11.04 -15.17 5.50
CA ALA A 59 -10.29 -14.99 6.74
C ALA A 59 -10.05 -16.33 7.47
N ALA A 60 -11.06 -17.20 7.52
CA ALA A 60 -10.95 -18.53 8.11
C ALA A 60 -9.96 -19.41 7.32
N SER A 61 -9.98 -19.34 6.00
CA SER A 61 -9.04 -20.08 5.14
C SER A 61 -7.59 -19.64 5.37
N GLN A 62 -7.34 -18.34 5.46
CA GLN A 62 -6.02 -17.78 5.79
C GLN A 62 -5.56 -18.24 7.18
N ALA A 63 -6.45 -18.20 8.17
CA ALA A 63 -6.15 -18.67 9.53
C ALA A 63 -5.89 -20.18 9.57
N LEU A 64 -6.60 -20.98 8.78
CA LEU A 64 -6.37 -22.43 8.68
C LEU A 64 -4.98 -22.73 8.10
N VAL A 65 -4.52 -21.98 7.11
CA VAL A 65 -3.16 -22.08 6.59
C VAL A 65 -2.13 -21.72 7.66
N ALA A 66 -2.36 -20.67 8.43
CA ALA A 66 -1.49 -20.28 9.54
C ALA A 66 -1.44 -21.36 10.64
N LEU A 67 -2.58 -21.98 10.96
CA LEU A 67 -2.68 -23.12 11.87
C LEU A 67 -1.84 -24.30 11.37
N GLY A 68 -1.97 -24.64 10.08
CA GLY A 68 -1.22 -25.73 9.45
C GLY A 68 0.31 -25.48 9.42
N LYS A 69 0.74 -24.24 9.45
CA LYS A 69 2.15 -23.84 9.54
C LYS A 69 2.65 -23.70 10.98
N GLY A 70 1.81 -23.91 11.99
CA GLY A 70 2.15 -23.75 13.40
C GLY A 70 2.30 -22.30 13.87
N ALA A 71 1.84 -21.33 13.07
CA ALA A 71 1.80 -19.92 13.46
C ALA A 71 0.61 -19.60 14.37
N LEU A 72 -0.44 -20.42 14.33
CA LEU A 72 -1.57 -20.40 15.24
C LEU A 72 -1.77 -21.77 15.87
N ASN A 73 -2.37 -21.82 17.07
CA ASN A 73 -2.74 -23.04 17.77
C ASN A 73 -4.26 -23.28 17.72
N GLY A 74 -5.04 -22.26 17.40
CA GLY A 74 -6.49 -22.34 17.38
C GLY A 74 -7.14 -21.41 16.34
N LEU A 75 -8.24 -21.89 15.77
CA LEU A 75 -9.15 -21.12 14.92
C LEU A 75 -10.57 -21.34 15.41
N VAL A 76 -11.24 -20.28 15.84
CA VAL A 76 -12.66 -20.27 16.18
C VAL A 76 -13.43 -19.53 15.10
N ILE A 77 -14.50 -20.14 14.60
CA ILE A 77 -15.39 -19.51 13.61
C ILE A 77 -16.78 -19.36 14.26
N TYR A 78 -17.19 -18.13 14.45
CA TYR A 78 -18.51 -17.79 14.95
C TYR A 78 -19.48 -17.63 13.79
N VAL A 79 -20.56 -18.41 13.79
CA VAL A 79 -21.59 -18.42 12.75
C VAL A 79 -22.96 -18.12 13.37
N PRO A 80 -23.60 -16.96 13.05
CA PRO A 80 -24.88 -16.58 13.63
C PRO A 80 -26.09 -17.29 12.95
N ALA A 81 -26.01 -18.60 12.85
CA ALA A 81 -27.02 -19.45 12.24
C ALA A 81 -27.10 -20.79 12.97
N ALA A 82 -28.17 -21.53 12.74
CA ALA A 82 -28.29 -22.88 13.26
C ALA A 82 -27.32 -23.86 12.61
N ALA A 83 -26.81 -24.82 13.36
CA ALA A 83 -25.99 -25.88 12.81
C ALA A 83 -26.80 -26.70 11.77
N PRO A 84 -26.21 -27.03 10.62
CA PRO A 84 -26.89 -27.79 9.57
C PRO A 84 -27.14 -29.23 10.05
N VAL A 85 -28.36 -29.70 9.90
CA VAL A 85 -28.78 -31.07 10.31
C VAL A 85 -28.87 -31.99 9.10
N ALA A 86 -29.55 -31.53 8.05
CA ALA A 86 -29.70 -32.30 6.80
C ALA A 86 -28.50 -32.19 5.88
N ASP A 87 -28.29 -33.19 5.05
CA ASP A 87 -27.18 -33.19 4.08
C ASP A 87 -27.25 -32.01 3.11
N GLU A 88 -28.43 -31.62 2.67
CA GLU A 88 -28.64 -30.44 1.83
C GLU A 88 -28.25 -29.12 2.54
N GLU A 89 -28.49 -29.02 3.82
CA GLU A 89 -28.13 -27.87 4.65
C GLU A 89 -26.58 -27.81 4.81
N ARG A 90 -25.96 -28.97 5.02
CA ARG A 90 -24.47 -29.08 5.09
C ARG A 90 -23.80 -28.66 3.82
N GLN A 91 -24.38 -29.01 2.65
CA GLN A 91 -23.85 -28.58 1.34
C GLN A 91 -23.97 -27.07 1.12
N ARG A 92 -24.91 -26.41 1.78
CA ARG A 92 -25.14 -24.96 1.67
C ARG A 92 -24.40 -24.15 2.75
N ASP A 93 -23.85 -24.82 3.74
CA ASP A 93 -23.12 -24.15 4.81
C ASP A 93 -21.73 -23.71 4.33
N PRO A 94 -21.43 -22.39 4.33
CA PRO A 94 -20.13 -21.87 3.91
C PRO A 94 -18.95 -22.40 4.74
N PHE A 95 -19.21 -22.87 5.95
CA PHE A 95 -18.20 -23.33 6.91
C PHE A 95 -18.16 -24.85 7.09
N ALA A 96 -18.89 -25.60 6.27
CA ALA A 96 -18.97 -27.07 6.33
C ALA A 96 -17.59 -27.75 6.31
N ALA A 97 -16.67 -27.28 5.49
CA ALA A 97 -15.29 -27.81 5.41
C ALA A 97 -14.52 -27.64 6.73
N PHE A 98 -14.68 -26.50 7.38
CA PHE A 98 -14.06 -26.22 8.68
C PHE A 98 -14.70 -27.06 9.80
N ALA A 99 -16.02 -27.24 9.77
CA ALA A 99 -16.73 -28.12 10.70
C ALA A 99 -16.31 -29.59 10.53
N ALA A 100 -16.04 -30.03 9.30
CA ALA A 100 -15.59 -31.39 9.02
C ALA A 100 -14.16 -31.67 9.50
N CYS A 101 -13.25 -30.70 9.42
CA CYS A 101 -11.87 -30.85 9.89
C CYS A 101 -11.69 -30.51 11.38
N GLY A 102 -12.67 -29.86 12.01
CA GLY A 102 -12.63 -29.37 13.37
C GLY A 102 -13.68 -30.01 14.29
N GLU A 103 -13.96 -29.31 15.36
CA GLU A 103 -15.06 -29.58 16.29
C GLU A 103 -16.19 -28.58 16.06
N THR A 104 -17.40 -28.93 16.41
CA THR A 104 -18.58 -28.05 16.34
C THR A 104 -19.20 -27.82 17.71
N PHE A 105 -19.83 -26.65 17.86
CA PHE A 105 -20.66 -26.34 19.02
C PHE A 105 -21.90 -25.58 18.54
N PRO A 106 -23.11 -25.95 19.03
CA PRO A 106 -23.40 -27.10 19.87
C PRO A 106 -23.29 -28.42 19.11
N ASN A 107 -23.01 -29.50 19.85
CA ASN A 107 -22.94 -30.86 19.34
C ASN A 107 -23.81 -31.79 20.20
N GLY A 108 -25.11 -31.78 19.95
CA GLY A 108 -26.11 -32.55 20.64
C GLY A 108 -26.79 -31.85 21.84
N ASP A 109 -27.75 -32.53 22.47
CA ASP A 109 -28.61 -31.97 23.51
C ASP A 109 -27.86 -31.53 24.77
N SER A 110 -26.72 -32.15 25.04
CA SER A 110 -25.86 -31.81 26.19
C SER A 110 -25.22 -30.42 26.09
N ASP A 111 -25.28 -29.82 24.93
CA ASP A 111 -24.79 -28.47 24.65
C ASP A 111 -25.90 -27.44 24.55
N SER A 112 -27.18 -27.84 24.85
CA SER A 112 -28.26 -26.88 24.99
C SER A 112 -27.89 -25.87 26.07
N PHE A 113 -28.31 -24.62 25.89
CA PHE A 113 -27.98 -23.57 26.86
C PHE A 113 -28.48 -23.89 28.27
N GLU A 114 -29.68 -24.49 28.41
CA GLU A 114 -30.19 -24.98 29.68
C GLU A 114 -29.25 -26.01 30.30
N SER A 115 -28.82 -27.02 29.52
CA SER A 115 -27.88 -28.05 29.99
C SER A 115 -26.55 -27.47 30.48
N LEU A 116 -26.03 -26.48 29.77
CA LEU A 116 -24.78 -25.79 30.16
C LEU A 116 -24.98 -24.99 31.46
N CYS A 117 -26.10 -24.29 31.61
CA CYS A 117 -26.41 -23.56 32.83
C CYS A 117 -26.55 -24.50 34.06
N LEU A 118 -27.16 -25.64 33.85
CA LEU A 118 -27.29 -26.65 34.90
C LEU A 118 -25.95 -27.26 35.31
N LYS A 119 -25.06 -27.48 34.35
CA LYS A 119 -23.68 -27.94 34.61
C LYS A 119 -22.85 -26.88 35.35
N ALA A 120 -23.00 -25.62 35.00
CA ALA A 120 -22.27 -24.52 35.62
C ALA A 120 -22.73 -24.24 37.06
N LYS A 121 -24.01 -24.43 37.36
CA LYS A 121 -24.62 -24.14 38.65
C LYS A 121 -25.49 -25.31 39.14
N PRO A 122 -24.90 -26.47 39.45
CA PRO A 122 -25.63 -27.69 39.79
C PRO A 122 -26.51 -27.53 41.05
N ASP A 123 -26.06 -26.72 42.02
CA ASP A 123 -26.79 -26.49 43.27
C ASP A 123 -28.06 -25.65 43.09
N HIS A 124 -28.26 -25.01 41.94
CA HIS A 124 -29.37 -24.14 41.65
C HIS A 124 -30.28 -24.64 40.52
N GLY A 125 -30.24 -25.93 40.22
CA GLY A 125 -30.92 -26.52 39.07
C GLY A 125 -32.43 -26.25 39.00
N MET A 126 -33.14 -26.28 40.15
CA MET A 126 -34.59 -25.97 40.15
C MET A 126 -34.90 -24.52 39.81
N ALA A 127 -34.09 -23.58 40.27
CA ALA A 127 -34.26 -22.16 39.96
C ALA A 127 -33.97 -21.87 38.48
N ILE A 128 -32.95 -22.51 37.93
CA ILE A 128 -32.61 -22.39 36.52
C ILE A 128 -33.71 -22.94 35.63
N ARG A 129 -34.25 -24.13 35.90
CA ARG A 129 -35.35 -24.73 35.14
C ARG A 129 -36.59 -23.84 35.11
N LYS A 130 -36.97 -23.25 36.27
CA LYS A 130 -38.08 -22.28 36.33
C LYS A 130 -37.86 -21.07 35.43
N ILE A 131 -36.61 -20.60 35.26
CA ILE A 131 -36.29 -19.51 34.35
C ILE A 131 -36.54 -19.94 32.92
N PHE A 132 -36.07 -21.13 32.51
CA PHE A 132 -36.28 -21.67 31.17
C PHE A 132 -37.77 -22.03 30.87
N GLU A 133 -38.54 -22.37 31.89
CA GLU A 133 -40.00 -22.54 31.76
C GLU A 133 -40.72 -21.21 31.48
N ALA A 134 -40.21 -20.12 32.03
CA ALA A 134 -40.77 -18.77 31.84
C ALA A 134 -40.24 -18.08 30.57
N GLU A 135 -39.00 -18.33 30.20
CA GLU A 135 -38.32 -17.69 29.07
C GLU A 135 -37.44 -18.71 28.36
N SER A 136 -37.71 -18.96 27.08
CA SER A 136 -36.99 -19.95 26.28
C SER A 136 -35.52 -19.57 25.98
N ASN A 137 -35.17 -18.30 26.10
CA ASN A 137 -33.84 -17.77 25.82
C ASN A 137 -33.41 -16.72 26.86
N PRO A 138 -33.19 -17.11 28.13
CA PRO A 138 -32.75 -16.20 29.17
C PRO A 138 -31.34 -15.68 28.90
N SER A 139 -31.04 -14.43 29.29
CA SER A 139 -29.70 -13.87 29.20
C SER A 139 -28.74 -14.51 30.21
N PHE A 140 -27.43 -14.44 29.95
CA PHE A 140 -26.41 -14.86 30.91
C PHE A 140 -26.54 -14.17 32.25
N ALA A 141 -26.91 -12.89 32.27
CA ALA A 141 -27.11 -12.10 33.47
C ALA A 141 -28.21 -12.68 34.38
N VAL A 142 -29.31 -13.12 33.78
CA VAL A 142 -30.45 -13.73 34.52
C VAL A 142 -29.99 -15.04 35.20
N ILE A 143 -29.23 -15.86 34.51
CA ILE A 143 -28.71 -17.10 35.06
C ILE A 143 -27.59 -16.81 36.10
N ASP A 144 -26.74 -15.87 35.85
CA ASP A 144 -25.69 -15.46 36.77
C ASP A 144 -26.26 -14.89 38.09
N ALA A 145 -27.41 -14.25 38.01
CA ALA A 145 -28.13 -13.73 39.17
C ALA A 145 -28.64 -14.84 40.13
N VAL A 146 -28.81 -16.08 39.65
CA VAL A 146 -29.19 -17.22 40.48
C VAL A 146 -28.07 -17.55 41.49
N GLY A 147 -28.40 -17.44 42.78
CA GLY A 147 -27.44 -17.72 43.86
C GLY A 147 -26.45 -16.58 44.17
N GLY A 148 -26.80 -15.35 43.83
CA GLY A 148 -26.00 -14.13 44.05
C GLY A 148 -25.22 -13.73 42.81
N GLY A 149 -25.82 -12.92 41.96
CA GLY A 149 -25.38 -12.67 40.61
C GLY A 149 -24.46 -11.49 40.39
N LEU A 150 -24.09 -11.33 39.13
CA LEU A 150 -23.41 -10.12 38.62
C LEU A 150 -24.34 -8.91 38.72
N GLY A 151 -23.76 -7.73 39.02
CA GLY A 151 -24.55 -6.49 39.18
C GLY A 151 -25.24 -6.03 37.89
N TRP A 152 -26.10 -5.07 38.02
CA TRP A 152 -26.74 -4.29 36.94
C TRP A 152 -27.65 -5.10 36.00
N PRO A 153 -28.64 -5.86 36.52
CA PRO A 153 -29.48 -6.75 35.70
C PRO A 153 -30.40 -5.98 34.73
N ASN A 154 -30.89 -4.78 35.11
CA ASN A 154 -31.72 -3.97 34.24
C ASN A 154 -30.97 -3.42 33.05
N LEU A 155 -29.73 -2.91 33.25
CA LEU A 155 -28.88 -2.45 32.17
C LEU A 155 -28.51 -3.57 31.20
N ARG A 156 -28.17 -4.76 31.71
CA ARG A 156 -27.84 -5.92 30.87
C ARG A 156 -29.01 -6.33 30.01
N ALA A 157 -30.18 -6.44 30.60
CA ALA A 157 -31.41 -6.79 29.88
C ALA A 157 -31.79 -5.72 28.84
N LEU A 158 -31.72 -4.45 29.22
CA LEU A 158 -32.08 -3.32 28.36
C LEU A 158 -31.16 -3.21 27.14
N LEU A 159 -29.85 -3.33 27.35
CA LEU A 159 -28.83 -3.17 26.32
C LEU A 159 -28.55 -4.46 25.53
N GLY A 160 -29.01 -5.61 26.06
CA GLY A 160 -28.75 -6.91 25.44
C GLY A 160 -27.28 -7.30 25.47
N VAL A 161 -26.56 -6.97 26.54
CA VAL A 161 -25.13 -7.23 26.73
C VAL A 161 -24.87 -7.93 28.04
N GLU A 162 -23.77 -8.66 28.12
CA GLU A 162 -23.50 -9.55 29.25
C GLU A 162 -22.42 -9.02 30.21
N SER A 163 -21.41 -8.32 29.71
CA SER A 163 -20.30 -7.85 30.54
C SER A 163 -20.45 -6.38 30.97
N GLY A 164 -19.82 -6.02 32.09
CA GLY A 164 -19.74 -4.60 32.51
C GLY A 164 -19.04 -3.72 31.49
N ARG A 165 -18.04 -4.27 30.77
CA ARG A 165 -17.35 -3.57 29.67
C ARG A 165 -18.30 -3.26 28.52
N ASP A 166 -19.11 -4.22 28.10
CA ASP A 166 -20.07 -4.03 27.01
C ASP A 166 -21.15 -3.01 27.37
N ILE A 167 -21.56 -2.99 28.67
CA ILE A 167 -22.48 -1.94 29.18
C ILE A 167 -21.81 -0.57 29.01
N LEU A 168 -20.56 -0.41 29.42
CA LEU A 168 -19.84 0.86 29.28
C LEU A 168 -19.71 1.30 27.82
N LEU A 169 -19.36 0.40 26.93
CA LEU A 169 -19.31 0.67 25.50
C LEU A 169 -20.67 1.07 24.92
N ALA A 170 -21.74 0.40 25.35
CA ALA A 170 -23.11 0.71 24.93
C ALA A 170 -23.61 2.06 25.49
N LEU A 171 -23.17 2.46 26.69
CA LEU A 171 -23.43 3.79 27.23
C LEU A 171 -22.68 4.90 26.51
N LEU A 172 -21.48 4.62 26.02
CA LEU A 172 -20.66 5.57 25.26
C LEU A 172 -21.16 5.68 23.80
N ALA A 173 -21.34 4.56 23.13
CA ALA A 173 -21.68 4.50 21.71
C ALA A 173 -22.76 3.44 21.44
N PRO A 174 -24.00 3.67 21.81
CA PRO A 174 -25.09 2.71 21.61
C PRO A 174 -25.39 2.51 20.12
N ASN A 175 -25.80 1.30 19.75
CA ASN A 175 -26.46 1.09 18.47
C ASN A 175 -27.90 1.65 18.48
N ALA A 176 -28.56 1.68 17.32
CA ALA A 176 -29.90 2.28 17.20
C ALA A 176 -30.93 1.68 18.19
N ARG A 177 -30.91 0.36 18.40
CA ARG A 177 -31.81 -0.33 19.35
C ARG A 177 -31.49 0.06 20.81
N GLN A 178 -30.21 0.13 21.15
CA GLN A 178 -29.75 0.51 22.47
C GLN A 178 -30.04 1.99 22.76
N ASP A 179 -29.87 2.86 21.78
CA ASP A 179 -30.20 4.28 21.89
C ASP A 179 -31.69 4.51 22.17
N GLU A 180 -32.57 3.83 21.44
CA GLU A 180 -34.02 3.88 21.68
C GLU A 180 -34.38 3.35 23.09
N ALA A 181 -33.76 2.25 23.50
CA ALA A 181 -34.00 1.66 24.81
C ALA A 181 -33.58 2.59 25.95
N LEU A 182 -32.42 3.23 25.84
CA LEU A 182 -31.88 4.20 26.81
C LEU A 182 -32.77 5.46 26.93
N LYS A 183 -33.33 5.91 25.81
CA LYS A 183 -34.23 7.06 25.77
C LYS A 183 -35.66 6.72 26.25
N GLY A 184 -36.08 5.48 26.09
CA GLY A 184 -37.44 5.03 26.42
C GLY A 184 -37.68 4.69 27.88
N SER A 185 -36.65 4.61 28.72
CA SER A 185 -36.78 4.22 30.13
C SER A 185 -35.77 4.96 31.02
N GLU A 186 -36.16 5.27 32.24
CA GLU A 186 -35.27 5.80 33.27
C GLU A 186 -34.84 4.73 34.32
N SER A 187 -35.37 3.52 34.23
CA SER A 187 -35.15 2.47 35.23
C SER A 187 -33.69 2.01 35.36
N TRP A 188 -32.90 2.22 34.34
CA TRP A 188 -31.50 1.86 34.28
C TRP A 188 -30.55 2.88 34.94
N VAL A 189 -30.97 4.12 35.17
CA VAL A 189 -30.13 5.23 35.60
C VAL A 189 -29.44 4.96 36.95
N ALA A 190 -30.13 4.34 37.89
CA ALA A 190 -29.55 4.01 39.20
C ALA A 190 -28.41 2.99 39.07
N GLU A 191 -28.61 1.97 38.23
CA GLU A 191 -27.59 0.95 37.95
C GLU A 191 -26.39 1.53 37.17
N ALA A 192 -26.64 2.46 36.24
CA ALA A 192 -25.57 3.14 35.54
C ALA A 192 -24.70 3.98 36.51
N ARG A 193 -25.31 4.70 37.43
CA ARG A 193 -24.59 5.45 38.47
C ARG A 193 -23.72 4.55 39.34
N ASP A 194 -24.25 3.40 39.72
CA ASP A 194 -23.51 2.42 40.51
C ASP A 194 -22.37 1.81 39.70
N LEU A 195 -22.60 1.40 38.46
CA LEU A 195 -21.59 0.86 37.54
C LEU A 195 -20.45 1.85 37.32
N LEU A 196 -20.77 3.10 36.97
CA LEU A 196 -19.79 4.11 36.69
C LEU A 196 -18.91 4.44 37.91
N LYS A 197 -19.53 4.48 39.10
CA LYS A 197 -18.85 4.69 40.37
C LYS A 197 -17.93 3.51 40.73
N THR A 198 -18.43 2.28 40.62
CA THR A 198 -17.68 1.09 41.05
C THR A 198 -16.60 0.67 40.04
N SER A 199 -16.88 0.77 38.75
CA SER A 199 -15.95 0.32 37.70
C SER A 199 -14.94 1.36 37.26
N LEU A 200 -15.32 2.64 37.25
CA LEU A 200 -14.48 3.74 36.75
C LEU A 200 -14.12 4.77 37.82
N GLY A 201 -14.80 4.77 38.97
CA GLY A 201 -14.66 5.83 39.98
C GLY A 201 -15.40 7.13 39.63
N LEU A 202 -16.27 7.11 38.61
CA LEU A 202 -17.04 8.28 38.19
C LEU A 202 -18.29 8.47 39.05
N ALA A 203 -18.31 9.52 39.87
CA ALA A 203 -19.53 10.01 40.53
C ALA A 203 -20.17 11.09 39.65
N LEU A 204 -21.29 10.73 38.98
CA LEU A 204 -22.00 11.63 38.08
C LEU A 204 -22.47 12.90 38.84
N LYS A 205 -22.09 14.07 38.31
CA LYS A 205 -22.52 15.39 38.80
C LYS A 205 -23.89 15.76 38.27
N THR A 206 -24.23 15.29 37.06
CA THR A 206 -25.53 15.58 36.47
C THR A 206 -26.67 15.03 37.31
N ARG A 207 -27.68 15.84 37.55
CA ARG A 207 -28.96 15.41 38.13
C ARG A 207 -29.95 14.90 37.07
N GLY A 208 -29.61 15.13 35.81
CA GLY A 208 -30.39 14.67 34.68
C GLY A 208 -30.47 13.14 34.63
N LYS A 209 -31.63 12.65 34.19
CA LYS A 209 -31.91 11.24 34.01
C LYS A 209 -31.91 10.83 32.54
N THR A 210 -31.51 11.75 31.65
CA THR A 210 -31.41 11.49 30.23
C THR A 210 -30.09 10.82 29.91
N TRP A 211 -30.13 9.85 29.00
CA TRP A 211 -28.92 9.21 28.52
C TRP A 211 -27.88 10.21 27.99
N SER A 212 -28.32 11.22 27.24
CA SER A 212 -27.41 12.26 26.67
C SER A 212 -26.57 12.92 27.76
N SER A 213 -27.15 13.39 28.85
CA SER A 213 -26.44 14.03 29.95
C SER A 213 -25.41 13.13 30.64
N ILE A 214 -25.74 11.84 30.74
CA ILE A 214 -24.87 10.82 31.34
C ILE A 214 -23.70 10.52 30.35
N ALA A 215 -24.01 10.38 29.07
CA ALA A 215 -23.04 10.12 28.05
C ALA A 215 -22.00 11.25 27.89
N ASP A 216 -22.42 12.51 27.92
CA ASP A 216 -21.55 13.67 27.83
C ASP A 216 -20.55 13.70 29.00
N GLU A 217 -21.00 13.43 30.20
CA GLU A 217 -20.13 13.40 31.38
C GLU A 217 -19.20 12.17 31.35
N LEU A 218 -19.70 11.01 30.89
CA LEU A 218 -18.92 9.79 30.76
C LEU A 218 -17.84 9.90 29.69
N TRP A 219 -18.16 10.45 28.52
CA TRP A 219 -17.16 10.68 27.45
C TRP A 219 -16.02 11.58 27.92
N ARG A 220 -16.37 12.72 28.53
CA ARG A 220 -15.36 13.64 29.07
C ARG A 220 -14.47 12.95 30.09
N PHE A 221 -15.05 12.19 31.00
CA PHE A 221 -14.30 11.49 32.05
C PHE A 221 -13.37 10.42 31.46
N VAL A 222 -13.85 9.61 30.53
CA VAL A 222 -13.08 8.52 29.93
C VAL A 222 -11.91 9.06 29.13
N LEU A 223 -12.14 10.01 28.21
CA LEU A 223 -11.07 10.55 27.36
C LEU A 223 -10.07 11.37 28.16
N PHE A 224 -10.54 12.23 29.07
CA PHE A 224 -9.62 13.00 29.92
C PHE A 224 -8.78 12.12 30.84
N SER A 225 -9.36 11.03 31.37
CA SER A 225 -8.61 10.08 32.19
C SER A 225 -7.52 9.36 31.40
N GLU A 226 -7.79 8.91 30.16
CA GLU A 226 -6.75 8.31 29.31
C GLU A 226 -5.62 9.28 29.04
N PHE A 227 -5.94 10.53 28.71
CA PHE A 227 -4.96 11.59 28.51
C PHE A 227 -4.07 11.77 29.75
N VAL A 228 -4.66 11.89 30.94
CA VAL A 228 -3.91 12.08 32.19
C VAL A 228 -3.03 10.86 32.52
N PHE A 229 -3.52 9.65 32.28
CA PHE A 229 -2.74 8.43 32.53
C PHE A 229 -1.51 8.30 31.64
N ASP A 230 -1.57 8.84 30.44
CA ASP A 230 -0.46 8.80 29.49
C ASP A 230 0.53 9.95 29.67
N LEU A 231 0.11 11.02 30.34
CA LEU A 231 0.91 12.23 30.53
C LEU A 231 2.09 11.97 31.48
N PRO A 232 3.37 12.07 31.00
CA PRO A 232 4.53 11.88 31.87
C PRO A 232 4.80 13.04 32.79
N GLU A 233 4.35 14.25 32.43
CA GLU A 233 4.54 15.50 33.18
C GLU A 233 3.34 15.75 34.09
N ALA A 234 3.53 16.63 35.08
CA ALA A 234 2.44 17.01 35.97
C ALA A 234 1.33 17.76 35.23
N LEU A 235 0.09 17.41 35.53
CA LEU A 235 -1.08 18.06 34.96
C LEU A 235 -1.09 19.56 35.27
N PRO A 236 -1.33 20.42 34.26
CA PRO A 236 -1.45 21.86 34.49
C PRO A 236 -2.51 22.23 35.55
N ALA A 237 -2.21 23.21 36.39
CA ALA A 237 -3.11 23.60 37.49
C ALA A 237 -4.53 23.96 37.03
N ALA A 238 -4.68 24.54 35.85
CA ALA A 238 -5.98 24.86 35.26
C ALA A 238 -6.87 23.64 34.99
N LEU A 239 -6.28 22.45 34.87
CA LEU A 239 -6.97 21.20 34.62
C LEU A 239 -7.11 20.30 35.86
N ALA A 240 -6.57 20.71 37.00
CA ALA A 240 -6.48 19.90 38.21
C ALA A 240 -7.84 19.51 38.80
N ASP A 241 -8.85 20.36 38.62
CA ASP A 241 -10.21 20.14 39.17
C ASP A 241 -11.11 19.30 38.24
N ILE A 242 -10.63 18.91 37.08
CA ILE A 242 -11.41 18.10 36.16
C ILE A 242 -11.43 16.66 36.67
N PRO A 243 -12.63 16.04 36.79
CA PRO A 243 -12.74 14.67 37.26
C PRO A 243 -11.97 13.69 36.37
N GLN A 244 -11.21 12.80 36.99
CA GLN A 244 -10.43 11.76 36.34
C GLN A 244 -10.53 10.45 37.10
N ALA A 245 -10.29 9.35 36.41
CA ALA A 245 -10.37 8.01 36.98
C ALA A 245 -9.18 7.74 37.95
N PRO A 246 -9.39 6.91 38.99
CA PRO A 246 -8.27 6.40 39.79
C PRO A 246 -7.36 5.48 38.96
N VAL A 247 -6.09 5.38 39.36
CA VAL A 247 -5.11 4.53 38.65
C VAL A 247 -5.56 3.09 38.51
N SER A 248 -6.35 2.58 39.45
CA SER A 248 -6.91 1.22 39.41
C SER A 248 -7.86 0.97 38.24
N ALA A 249 -8.48 2.03 37.71
CA ALA A 249 -9.36 1.96 36.54
C ALA A 249 -8.63 2.14 35.19
N ARG A 250 -7.33 2.42 35.21
CA ARG A 250 -6.52 2.65 33.99
C ARG A 250 -6.70 1.59 32.91
N PRO A 251 -6.60 0.26 33.19
CA PRO A 251 -6.75 -0.76 32.15
C PRO A 251 -8.13 -0.73 31.48
N VAL A 252 -9.18 -0.44 32.26
CA VAL A 252 -10.56 -0.35 31.76
C VAL A 252 -10.70 0.87 30.85
N ILE A 253 -10.23 2.03 31.30
CA ILE A 253 -10.29 3.29 30.55
C ILE A 253 -9.53 3.17 29.22
N GLU A 254 -8.28 2.72 29.25
CA GLU A 254 -7.45 2.54 28.06
C GLU A 254 -8.08 1.56 27.09
N GLY A 255 -8.61 0.43 27.60
CA GLY A 255 -9.30 -0.55 26.77
C GLY A 255 -10.58 -0.04 26.12
N LEU A 256 -11.39 0.78 26.82
CA LEU A 256 -12.58 1.41 26.26
C LEU A 256 -12.21 2.38 25.12
N CYS A 257 -11.23 3.23 25.34
CA CYS A 257 -10.76 4.19 24.34
C CYS A 257 -10.21 3.48 23.09
N GLU A 258 -9.46 2.39 23.27
CA GLU A 258 -8.93 1.60 22.18
C GLU A 258 -10.03 0.93 21.36
N ASP A 259 -11.03 0.32 22.01
CA ASP A 259 -12.20 -0.25 21.32
C ASP A 259 -12.95 0.81 20.52
N LEU A 260 -13.21 1.98 21.12
CA LEU A 260 -13.92 3.07 20.47
C LEU A 260 -13.17 3.64 19.25
N ARG A 261 -11.85 3.69 19.30
CA ARG A 261 -10.99 4.15 18.19
C ARG A 261 -10.89 3.14 17.06
N ASN A 262 -10.87 1.84 17.36
CA ASN A 262 -10.58 0.79 16.39
C ASN A 262 -11.84 0.23 15.71
N ASP A 263 -13.00 0.35 16.31
CA ASP A 263 -14.26 -0.08 15.71
C ASP A 263 -14.77 0.96 14.70
N ARG A 264 -14.96 0.54 13.44
CA ARG A 264 -15.47 1.42 12.37
C ARG A 264 -16.81 2.10 12.71
N ARG A 265 -17.65 1.43 13.49
CA ARG A 265 -18.96 1.97 13.90
C ARG A 265 -18.83 3.11 14.88
N THR A 266 -17.85 3.06 15.77
CA THR A 266 -17.70 4.02 16.88
C THR A 266 -16.64 5.07 16.62
N GLN A 267 -15.75 4.85 15.66
CA GLN A 267 -14.61 5.74 15.38
C GLN A 267 -15.04 7.19 15.06
N SER A 268 -16.08 7.37 14.27
CA SER A 268 -16.58 8.73 13.98
C SER A 268 -17.13 9.43 15.22
N ILE A 269 -17.83 8.68 16.07
CA ILE A 269 -18.38 9.20 17.35
C ILE A 269 -17.21 9.60 18.26
N TYR A 270 -16.20 8.74 18.36
CA TYR A 270 -14.98 9.05 19.14
C TYR A 270 -14.30 10.35 18.67
N ILE A 271 -14.13 10.51 17.38
CA ILE A 271 -13.49 11.71 16.80
C ILE A 271 -14.30 12.96 17.15
N ASP A 272 -15.60 12.95 16.92
CA ASP A 272 -16.47 14.09 17.19
C ASP A 272 -16.46 14.46 18.68
N ARG A 273 -16.53 13.47 19.57
CA ARG A 273 -16.47 13.65 21.02
C ARG A 273 -15.11 14.16 21.49
N ALA A 274 -14.02 13.63 20.96
CA ALA A 274 -12.69 14.10 21.33
C ALA A 274 -12.46 15.55 20.90
N GLU A 275 -12.87 15.94 19.68
CA GLU A 275 -12.79 17.32 19.21
C GLU A 275 -13.64 18.28 20.05
N GLU A 276 -14.82 17.87 20.47
CA GLU A 276 -15.73 18.64 21.33
C GLU A 276 -15.11 18.87 22.71
N ILE A 277 -14.63 17.79 23.35
CA ILE A 277 -14.01 17.83 24.68
C ILE A 277 -12.71 18.64 24.69
N GLU A 278 -11.86 18.50 23.66
CA GLU A 278 -10.66 19.30 23.50
C GLU A 278 -10.99 20.81 23.54
N ARG A 279 -12.03 21.22 22.80
CA ARG A 279 -12.48 22.61 22.76
C ARG A 279 -13.09 23.06 24.10
N GLU A 280 -13.94 22.23 24.69
CA GLU A 280 -14.60 22.52 25.97
C GLU A 280 -13.57 22.74 27.10
N LEU A 281 -12.55 21.88 27.16
CA LEU A 281 -11.52 21.94 28.18
C LEU A 281 -10.37 22.86 27.81
N SER A 282 -10.37 23.45 26.63
CA SER A 282 -9.29 24.31 26.11
C SER A 282 -7.91 23.66 26.25
N LEU A 283 -7.79 22.36 25.97
CA LEU A 283 -6.59 21.56 26.21
C LEU A 283 -5.34 22.13 25.55
N PRO A 284 -5.35 22.56 24.25
CA PRO A 284 -4.16 23.15 23.64
C PRO A 284 -3.62 24.37 24.37
N ALA A 285 -4.51 25.22 24.87
CA ALA A 285 -4.12 26.44 25.59
C ALA A 285 -3.51 26.15 26.98
N HIS A 286 -4.07 25.18 27.70
CA HIS A 286 -3.60 24.80 29.03
C HIS A 286 -2.34 23.92 28.99
N CYS A 287 -2.15 23.16 27.92
CA CYS A 287 -1.02 22.22 27.78
C CYS A 287 0.14 22.75 26.94
N HIS A 288 0.11 24.02 26.51
CA HIS A 288 1.15 24.62 25.64
C HIS A 288 2.57 24.57 26.19
N SER A 289 2.72 24.52 27.53
CA SER A 289 4.02 24.46 28.20
C SER A 289 4.56 23.03 28.35
N LEU A 290 3.74 22.01 28.13
CA LEU A 290 4.16 20.64 28.24
C LEU A 290 4.99 20.24 27.02
N LYS A 291 6.16 19.66 27.26
CA LYS A 291 7.07 19.19 26.18
C LYS A 291 6.82 17.76 25.78
N ASN A 292 6.36 16.93 26.71
CA ASN A 292 6.10 15.53 26.50
C ASN A 292 4.64 15.21 26.88
N LEU A 293 3.86 14.81 25.87
CA LEU A 293 2.45 14.44 26.02
C LEU A 293 2.24 12.91 26.13
N GLY A 294 3.30 12.14 26.32
CA GLY A 294 3.21 10.70 26.40
C GLY A 294 3.37 10.01 25.04
N GLN A 295 2.60 8.95 24.82
CA GLN A 295 2.69 8.11 23.62
C GLN A 295 1.37 8.00 22.86
N ARG A 296 0.25 8.32 23.48
CA ARG A 296 -1.09 8.22 22.90
C ARG A 296 -1.56 9.58 22.41
N ASP A 297 -2.39 9.54 21.40
CA ASP A 297 -3.06 10.71 20.85
C ASP A 297 -4.57 10.60 21.07
N THR A 298 -4.99 10.71 22.31
CA THR A 298 -6.40 10.71 22.71
C THR A 298 -7.16 11.88 22.08
N PHE A 299 -6.55 13.04 22.03
CA PHE A 299 -7.09 14.28 21.47
C PHE A 299 -6.33 14.76 20.25
N PRO A 300 -6.98 15.49 19.32
CA PRO A 300 -6.32 15.93 18.08
C PRO A 300 -5.12 16.87 18.30
N PHE A 301 -5.08 17.66 19.39
CA PHE A 301 -3.93 18.52 19.65
C PHE A 301 -2.65 17.73 19.97
N GLU A 302 -2.77 16.56 20.56
CA GLU A 302 -1.64 15.68 20.87
C GLU A 302 -0.99 15.19 19.59
N GLU A 303 -1.77 14.74 18.61
CA GLU A 303 -1.28 14.34 17.30
C GLU A 303 -0.51 15.49 16.62
N ARG A 304 -1.03 16.69 16.65
CA ARG A 304 -0.33 17.88 16.12
C ARG A 304 1.00 18.15 16.83
N THR A 305 1.05 17.92 18.14
CA THR A 305 2.28 18.07 18.95
C THR A 305 3.29 16.97 18.61
N PHE A 306 2.86 15.73 18.45
CA PHE A 306 3.74 14.63 18.03
C PHE A 306 4.30 14.84 16.64
N LEU A 307 3.51 15.36 15.69
CA LEU A 307 3.99 15.73 14.37
C LEU A 307 5.10 16.79 14.46
N ALA A 308 4.89 17.84 15.24
CA ALA A 308 5.90 18.89 15.48
C ALA A 308 7.18 18.31 16.13
N ASN A 309 7.03 17.42 17.10
CA ASN A 309 8.15 16.73 17.73
C ASN A 309 8.91 15.83 16.75
N ALA A 310 8.23 15.14 15.85
CA ALA A 310 8.85 14.33 14.81
C ALA A 310 9.68 15.19 13.85
N ILE A 311 9.15 16.34 13.44
CA ILE A 311 9.86 17.30 12.58
C ILE A 311 11.09 17.83 13.30
N GLU A 312 10.95 18.29 14.54
CA GLU A 312 12.05 18.83 15.32
C GLU A 312 13.15 17.78 15.58
N ALA A 313 12.76 16.55 15.93
CA ALA A 313 13.68 15.44 16.10
C ALA A 313 14.45 15.12 14.80
N SER A 314 13.76 15.11 13.66
CA SER A 314 14.39 14.93 12.36
C SER A 314 15.40 16.03 12.04
N LEU A 315 15.07 17.29 12.34
CA LEU A 315 15.98 18.42 12.11
C LEU A 315 17.23 18.39 13.00
N ARG A 316 17.16 17.71 14.14
CA ARG A 316 18.28 17.49 15.08
C ARG A 316 19.02 16.17 14.88
N ASP A 317 18.63 15.38 13.88
CA ASP A 317 19.17 14.05 13.61
C ASP A 317 18.96 13.02 14.73
N ASP A 318 17.90 13.20 15.54
CA ASP A 318 17.48 12.23 16.55
C ASP A 318 16.63 11.13 15.90
N ILE A 319 17.32 10.20 15.22
CA ILE A 319 16.72 9.18 14.37
C ILE A 319 15.84 8.22 15.17
N ASP A 320 16.29 7.82 16.37
CA ASP A 320 15.57 6.86 17.19
C ASP A 320 14.24 7.43 17.68
N LEU A 321 14.26 8.70 18.07
CA LEU A 321 13.04 9.41 18.47
C LEU A 321 12.07 9.55 17.28
N VAL A 322 12.56 9.97 16.10
CA VAL A 322 11.73 10.09 14.89
C VAL A 322 11.07 8.79 14.55
N ARG A 323 11.82 7.69 14.50
CA ARG A 323 11.29 6.35 14.18
C ARG A 323 10.25 5.91 15.19
N THR A 324 10.51 6.17 16.47
CA THR A 324 9.57 5.85 17.55
C THR A 324 8.25 6.60 17.36
N ILE A 325 8.30 7.91 17.15
CA ILE A 325 7.10 8.73 16.95
C ILE A 325 6.33 8.27 15.68
N LEU A 326 7.02 8.07 14.56
CA LEU A 326 6.39 7.64 13.32
C LEU A 326 5.71 6.26 13.45
N ALA A 327 6.34 5.31 14.14
CA ALA A 327 5.77 3.98 14.37
C ALA A 327 4.56 4.02 15.31
N GLN A 328 4.61 4.81 16.38
CA GLN A 328 3.52 4.95 17.36
C GLN A 328 2.25 5.53 16.74
N HIS A 329 2.40 6.47 15.79
CA HIS A 329 1.27 7.20 15.20
C HIS A 329 0.86 6.71 13.81
N GLU A 330 1.42 5.61 13.33
CA GLU A 330 1.09 5.05 12.01
C GLU A 330 -0.40 4.70 11.86
N ARG A 331 -1.03 4.26 12.93
CA ARG A 331 -2.45 3.85 12.98
C ARG A 331 -3.34 4.78 13.77
N SER A 332 -2.90 6.01 14.00
CA SER A 332 -3.70 7.02 14.70
C SER A 332 -5.01 7.31 13.97
N VAL A 333 -6.09 7.46 14.70
CA VAL A 333 -7.40 7.86 14.13
C VAL A 333 -7.35 9.26 13.50
N TRP A 334 -6.43 10.11 13.95
CA TRP A 334 -6.27 11.47 13.47
C TRP A 334 -5.53 11.53 12.14
N THR A 335 -4.62 10.59 11.87
CA THR A 335 -3.88 10.49 10.61
C THR A 335 -4.70 9.95 9.45
N GLY A 336 -5.90 9.48 9.68
CA GLY A 336 -6.84 9.01 8.65
C GLY A 336 -7.55 10.10 7.88
N LYS A 337 -7.48 11.36 8.33
CA LYS A 337 -8.18 12.52 7.74
C LYS A 337 -7.23 13.42 6.95
N GLY A 338 -7.70 13.85 5.78
CA GLY A 338 -7.16 14.79 4.81
C GLY A 338 -5.79 15.42 5.08
N GLU A 339 -5.78 16.56 5.74
CA GLU A 339 -4.56 17.33 5.99
C GLU A 339 -3.56 16.60 6.88
N SER A 340 -4.02 16.05 7.99
CA SER A 340 -3.15 15.34 8.94
C SER A 340 -2.45 14.16 8.28
N ARG A 341 -3.18 13.37 7.50
CA ARG A 341 -2.59 12.27 6.74
C ARG A 341 -1.50 12.75 5.79
N ALA A 342 -1.78 13.80 5.02
CA ALA A 342 -0.81 14.35 4.07
C ALA A 342 0.44 14.89 4.78
N GLN A 343 0.29 15.50 5.95
CA GLN A 343 1.42 15.97 6.78
C GLN A 343 2.30 14.81 7.25
N TRP A 344 1.70 13.77 7.81
CA TRP A 344 2.44 12.59 8.28
C TRP A 344 3.12 11.83 7.15
N ASP A 345 2.45 11.68 6.01
CA ASP A 345 3.01 11.04 4.81
C ASP A 345 4.21 11.85 4.29
N LEU A 346 4.11 13.18 4.28
CA LEU A 346 5.20 14.05 3.88
C LEU A 346 6.39 13.97 4.86
N VAL A 347 6.15 13.99 6.16
CA VAL A 347 7.21 13.87 7.18
C VAL A 347 7.88 12.49 7.06
N ARG A 348 7.11 11.42 6.90
CA ARG A 348 7.66 10.07 6.72
C ARG A 348 8.54 10.00 5.48
N ALA A 349 8.06 10.48 4.35
CA ALA A 349 8.81 10.49 3.09
C ALA A 349 10.11 11.31 3.19
N ALA A 350 10.05 12.47 3.84
CA ALA A 350 11.23 13.33 4.07
C ALA A 350 12.28 12.66 4.97
N VAL A 351 11.83 11.99 6.02
CA VAL A 351 12.72 11.26 6.95
C VAL A 351 13.35 10.06 6.25
N GLU A 352 12.58 9.24 5.55
CA GLU A 352 13.08 8.07 4.80
C GLU A 352 14.12 8.47 3.77
N LEU A 353 13.85 9.51 2.98
CA LEU A 353 14.80 10.04 2.02
C LEU A 353 16.08 10.54 2.71
N SER A 354 15.95 11.31 3.77
CA SER A 354 17.09 11.87 4.50
C SER A 354 18.00 10.78 5.07
N LEU A 355 17.42 9.76 5.68
CA LEU A 355 18.16 8.63 6.26
C LEU A 355 18.87 7.79 5.18
N ALA A 356 18.18 7.50 4.09
CA ALA A 356 18.76 6.77 2.96
C ALA A 356 19.93 7.54 2.35
N CYS A 357 19.80 8.86 2.18
CA CYS A 357 20.87 9.69 1.65
C CYS A 357 22.11 9.68 2.56
N GLU A 358 21.92 9.77 3.87
CA GLU A 358 23.05 9.74 4.80
C GLU A 358 23.76 8.39 4.85
N ASP A 359 22.97 7.30 4.83
CA ASP A 359 23.53 5.96 4.86
C ASP A 359 24.35 5.67 3.60
N LEU A 360 23.81 5.99 2.43
CA LEU A 360 24.47 5.77 1.15
C LEU A 360 25.64 6.76 0.91
N ASP A 361 25.58 7.97 1.47
CA ASP A 361 26.71 8.91 1.45
C ASP A 361 27.91 8.37 2.24
N ARG A 362 27.68 7.68 3.36
CA ARG A 362 28.71 6.99 4.13
C ARG A 362 29.31 5.80 3.39
N GLN A 363 28.52 5.08 2.62
CA GLN A 363 28.96 3.91 1.84
C GLN A 363 29.68 4.30 0.54
N LEU A 364 29.44 5.49 -0.01
CA LEU A 364 29.97 5.93 -1.31
C LEU A 364 31.51 5.75 -1.45
N PRO A 365 32.36 6.07 -0.47
CA PRO A 365 33.81 5.88 -0.61
C PRO A 365 34.22 4.43 -0.91
N ASP A 366 33.49 3.46 -0.39
CA ASP A 366 33.77 2.03 -0.61
C ASP A 366 33.42 1.55 -2.02
N HIS A 367 32.68 2.35 -2.77
CA HIS A 367 32.22 2.06 -4.13
C HIS A 367 32.74 3.05 -5.18
N ALA A 368 33.58 4.00 -4.77
CA ALA A 368 34.04 5.10 -5.60
C ALA A 368 35.40 4.83 -6.26
N GLN A 369 35.94 3.59 -6.27
CA GLN A 369 37.28 3.29 -6.77
C GLN A 369 37.36 3.25 -8.29
N ASN A 370 36.29 2.82 -8.96
CA ASN A 370 36.21 2.77 -10.41
C ASN A 370 34.78 2.86 -10.89
N LEU A 371 34.55 2.97 -12.20
CA LEU A 371 33.21 3.10 -12.78
C LEU A 371 32.35 1.84 -12.60
N GLU A 372 32.95 0.65 -12.68
CA GLU A 372 32.21 -0.62 -12.52
C GLU A 372 31.62 -0.76 -11.13
N ARG A 373 32.40 -0.44 -10.09
CA ARG A 373 31.91 -0.47 -8.69
C ARG A 373 30.82 0.58 -8.45
N LEU A 374 31.00 1.75 -9.02
CA LEU A 374 30.00 2.82 -8.91
C LEU A 374 28.69 2.43 -9.61
N LEU A 375 28.76 1.83 -10.81
CA LEU A 375 27.59 1.33 -11.53
C LEU A 375 26.88 0.22 -10.74
N ALA A 376 27.65 -0.75 -10.23
CA ALA A 376 27.08 -1.82 -9.40
C ALA A 376 26.38 -1.27 -8.13
N PHE A 377 26.97 -0.26 -7.51
CA PHE A 377 26.39 0.43 -6.35
C PHE A 377 25.12 1.20 -6.72
N TYR A 378 25.09 1.89 -7.85
CA TYR A 378 23.91 2.57 -8.34
C TYR A 378 22.77 1.57 -8.62
N ILE A 379 23.06 0.53 -9.39
CA ILE A 379 22.10 -0.52 -9.75
C ILE A 379 21.54 -1.24 -8.50
N GLY A 380 22.39 -1.50 -7.51
CA GLY A 380 22.01 -2.19 -6.29
C GLY A 380 21.30 -1.32 -5.26
N ALA A 381 21.89 -0.19 -4.90
CA ALA A 381 21.48 0.60 -3.73
C ALA A 381 21.18 2.07 -4.03
N LEU A 382 22.06 2.80 -4.73
CA LEU A 382 21.90 4.25 -4.91
C LEU A 382 20.62 4.63 -5.65
N ARG A 383 20.12 3.80 -6.59
CA ARG A 383 18.83 4.04 -7.27
C ARG A 383 17.65 4.21 -6.32
N GLU A 384 17.80 3.68 -5.11
CA GLU A 384 16.74 3.77 -4.09
C GLU A 384 16.52 5.21 -3.62
N VAL A 385 17.55 6.04 -3.57
CA VAL A 385 17.36 7.46 -3.23
C VAL A 385 16.63 8.22 -4.34
N ASP A 386 16.78 7.82 -5.60
CA ASP A 386 16.02 8.40 -6.71
C ASP A 386 14.52 8.05 -6.60
N ARG A 387 14.21 6.82 -6.18
CA ARG A 387 12.83 6.39 -5.89
C ARG A 387 12.26 7.17 -4.71
N LEU A 388 12.97 7.21 -3.59
CA LEU A 388 12.53 7.92 -2.38
C LEU A 388 12.38 9.43 -2.63
N HIS A 389 13.27 10.03 -3.44
CA HIS A 389 13.15 11.42 -3.82
C HIS A 389 11.88 11.67 -4.65
N ARG A 390 11.58 10.82 -5.63
CA ARG A 390 10.35 10.92 -6.42
C ARG A 390 9.10 10.78 -5.54
N GLU A 391 9.08 9.82 -4.64
CA GLU A 391 7.96 9.60 -3.70
C GLU A 391 7.82 10.76 -2.71
N PHE A 392 8.92 11.30 -2.23
CA PHE A 392 8.93 12.50 -1.40
C PHE A 392 8.35 13.72 -2.14
N GLU A 393 8.77 13.97 -3.37
CA GLU A 393 8.23 15.09 -4.16
C GLU A 393 6.76 14.87 -4.56
N GLN A 394 6.33 13.61 -4.70
CA GLN A 394 4.92 13.30 -4.83
C GLN A 394 4.16 13.68 -3.55
N ALA A 395 4.66 13.32 -2.37
CA ALA A 395 4.05 13.70 -1.11
C ALA A 395 4.01 15.23 -0.92
N VAL A 396 5.05 15.95 -1.39
CA VAL A 396 5.05 17.43 -1.41
C VAL A 396 3.95 17.98 -2.33
N SER A 397 3.77 17.39 -3.50
CA SER A 397 2.74 17.80 -4.47
C SER A 397 1.33 17.47 -3.96
N ASP A 398 1.16 16.32 -3.29
CA ASP A 398 -0.12 15.90 -2.73
C ASP A 398 -0.54 16.73 -1.50
N PHE A 399 0.40 17.45 -0.91
CA PHE A 399 0.12 18.36 0.22
C PHE A 399 -0.48 19.66 -0.31
N ASP A 400 -1.81 19.66 -0.49
CA ASP A 400 -2.61 20.76 -1.06
C ASP A 400 -3.20 21.70 0.03
N TRP A 401 -2.54 21.82 1.17
CA TRP A 401 -2.93 22.75 2.25
C TRP A 401 -1.91 23.86 2.42
N GLN A 402 -2.38 25.01 2.83
CA GLN A 402 -1.49 26.11 3.15
C GLN A 402 -0.70 25.80 4.43
N ASP A 403 0.61 25.76 4.31
CA ASP A 403 1.53 25.69 5.46
C ASP A 403 1.63 27.06 6.12
N THR A 404 0.50 27.52 6.71
CA THR A 404 0.36 28.88 7.29
C THR A 404 1.39 29.17 8.37
N ASN A 405 1.85 28.15 9.06
CA ASN A 405 2.86 28.27 10.13
C ASN A 405 4.28 27.94 9.63
N GLY A 406 4.46 27.59 8.36
CA GLY A 406 5.74 27.19 7.78
C GLY A 406 6.34 25.93 8.42
N THR A 407 5.55 25.09 9.05
CA THR A 407 5.99 23.94 9.85
C THR A 407 6.64 22.85 8.98
N MET A 408 6.14 22.65 7.77
CA MET A 408 6.64 21.63 6.82
C MET A 408 7.88 22.11 6.04
N THR A 409 8.11 23.40 5.92
CA THR A 409 9.19 23.98 5.11
C THR A 409 10.58 23.51 5.53
N PRO A 410 10.97 23.51 6.80
CA PRO A 410 12.33 23.10 7.20
C PRO A 410 12.64 21.64 6.87
N ILE A 411 11.71 20.72 7.08
CA ILE A 411 11.95 19.30 6.81
C ILE A 411 12.00 19.01 5.30
N LYS A 412 11.21 19.72 4.49
CA LYS A 412 11.31 19.66 3.02
C LYS A 412 12.68 20.12 2.54
N GLN A 413 13.15 21.25 3.06
CA GLN A 413 14.46 21.79 2.70
C GLN A 413 15.62 20.87 3.14
N GLN A 414 15.54 20.27 4.32
CA GLN A 414 16.54 19.33 4.81
C GLN A 414 16.63 18.10 3.90
N ALA A 415 15.50 17.48 3.56
CA ALA A 415 15.45 16.31 2.69
C ALA A 415 16.04 16.62 1.30
N ARG A 416 15.65 17.74 0.69
CA ARG A 416 16.18 18.19 -0.60
C ARG A 416 17.68 18.47 -0.56
N LYS A 417 18.15 19.12 0.51
CA LYS A 417 19.58 19.41 0.69
C LYS A 417 20.40 18.12 0.81
N ARG A 418 19.93 17.12 1.55
CA ARG A 418 20.62 15.84 1.71
C ARG A 418 20.67 15.06 0.41
N TYR A 419 19.56 14.99 -0.30
CA TYR A 419 19.51 14.38 -1.62
C TYR A 419 20.47 15.09 -2.60
N GLY A 420 20.39 16.42 -2.71
CA GLY A 420 21.25 17.21 -3.56
C GLY A 420 22.73 17.00 -3.27
N LYS A 421 23.12 17.01 -1.99
CA LYS A 421 24.50 16.75 -1.56
C LYS A 421 25.00 15.36 -2.01
N LEU A 422 24.19 14.32 -1.82
CA LEU A 422 24.56 12.96 -2.20
C LEU A 422 24.73 12.84 -3.73
N VAL A 423 23.71 13.26 -4.47
CA VAL A 423 23.74 13.10 -5.94
C VAL A 423 24.82 13.93 -6.61
N GLU A 424 25.16 15.11 -6.08
CA GLU A 424 26.31 15.90 -6.56
C GLU A 424 27.64 15.20 -6.28
N ARG A 425 27.83 14.62 -5.11
CA ARG A 425 29.03 13.83 -4.80
C ARG A 425 29.15 12.61 -5.72
N VAL A 426 28.06 11.91 -5.94
CA VAL A 426 28.01 10.78 -6.88
C VAL A 426 28.36 11.24 -8.29
N GLN A 427 27.81 12.36 -8.74
CA GLN A 427 28.07 12.93 -10.06
C GLN A 427 29.58 13.27 -10.25
N MET A 428 30.21 13.85 -9.26
CA MET A 428 31.65 14.15 -9.30
C MET A 428 32.50 12.88 -9.44
N VAL A 429 32.11 11.80 -8.73
CA VAL A 429 32.80 10.51 -8.86
C VAL A 429 32.52 9.90 -10.23
N PHE A 430 31.28 9.95 -10.71
CA PHE A 430 30.88 9.41 -11.99
C PHE A 430 31.62 10.08 -13.14
N THR A 431 31.62 11.41 -13.23
CA THR A 431 32.29 12.14 -14.32
C THR A 431 33.79 11.91 -14.33
N ARG A 432 34.46 11.83 -13.18
CA ARG A 432 35.86 11.49 -13.06
C ARG A 432 36.17 10.10 -13.64
N HIS A 433 35.39 9.11 -13.29
CA HIS A 433 35.58 7.75 -13.78
C HIS A 433 35.18 7.60 -15.25
N LEU A 434 34.15 8.32 -15.69
CA LEU A 434 33.75 8.39 -17.09
C LEU A 434 34.91 8.86 -17.96
N GLN A 435 35.61 9.94 -17.55
CA GLN A 435 36.76 10.46 -18.24
C GLN A 435 37.93 9.46 -18.29
N ALA A 436 38.09 8.62 -17.26
CA ALA A 436 39.16 7.64 -17.22
C ALA A 436 38.87 6.38 -18.04
N SER A 437 37.62 5.87 -17.94
CA SER A 437 37.23 4.56 -18.47
C SER A 437 36.53 4.61 -19.83
N GLY A 438 35.89 5.74 -20.16
CA GLY A 438 35.05 5.86 -21.35
C GLY A 438 33.63 5.26 -21.14
N TRP A 439 32.85 5.20 -22.23
CA TRP A 439 31.46 4.76 -22.24
C TRP A 439 31.08 4.15 -23.60
N PRO A 440 30.25 3.09 -23.68
CA PRO A 440 29.80 2.28 -22.58
C PRO A 440 30.88 1.33 -22.05
N LEU A 441 30.70 0.77 -20.86
CA LEU A 441 31.62 -0.27 -20.36
C LEU A 441 31.36 -1.61 -21.06
N PRO A 442 32.41 -2.38 -21.43
CA PRO A 442 32.28 -3.60 -22.23
C PRO A 442 31.42 -4.70 -21.61
N ASP A 443 31.40 -4.78 -20.27
CA ASP A 443 30.70 -5.84 -19.54
C ASP A 443 29.20 -5.56 -19.35
N TYR A 444 28.75 -4.38 -19.75
CA TYR A 444 27.35 -4.00 -19.67
C TYR A 444 26.69 -4.01 -21.05
N LEU A 445 25.39 -4.28 -21.07
CA LEU A 445 24.60 -4.16 -22.30
C LEU A 445 24.55 -2.70 -22.75
N SER A 446 24.96 -2.41 -23.97
CA SER A 446 24.74 -1.10 -24.59
C SER A 446 23.32 -0.99 -25.14
N ASN A 447 22.70 0.17 -25.02
CA ASN A 447 21.41 0.43 -25.67
C ASN A 447 21.43 0.15 -27.17
N ALA A 448 22.54 0.46 -27.84
CA ALA A 448 22.71 0.21 -29.26
C ALA A 448 22.68 -1.29 -29.64
N ASP A 449 22.91 -2.17 -28.68
CA ASP A 449 22.89 -3.62 -28.87
C ASP A 449 21.60 -4.29 -28.40
N VAL A 450 20.70 -3.56 -27.76
CA VAL A 450 19.48 -4.14 -27.15
C VAL A 450 18.63 -4.89 -28.18
N PHE A 451 18.34 -4.28 -29.31
CA PHE A 451 17.53 -4.95 -30.32
C PHE A 451 18.20 -6.23 -30.85
N ASP A 452 19.44 -6.12 -31.28
CA ASP A 452 20.14 -7.25 -31.95
C ASP A 452 20.51 -8.37 -30.97
N ARG A 453 20.76 -8.07 -29.69
CA ARG A 453 21.16 -9.06 -28.68
C ARG A 453 20.00 -9.61 -27.85
N VAL A 454 18.92 -8.85 -27.67
CA VAL A 454 17.81 -9.23 -26.78
C VAL A 454 16.52 -9.53 -27.55
N VAL A 455 16.17 -8.73 -28.56
CA VAL A 455 14.91 -8.88 -29.32
C VAL A 455 15.07 -9.84 -30.52
N ALA A 456 16.04 -9.58 -31.38
CA ALA A 456 16.21 -10.31 -32.64
C ALA A 456 16.40 -11.82 -32.46
N PRO A 457 17.14 -12.34 -31.46
CA PRO A 457 17.27 -13.78 -31.26
C PRO A 457 15.94 -14.49 -30.98
N LYS A 458 15.00 -13.80 -30.33
CA LYS A 458 13.67 -14.33 -30.00
C LYS A 458 12.77 -14.51 -31.25
N LEU A 459 13.04 -13.71 -32.29
CA LEU A 459 12.31 -13.71 -33.57
C LEU A 459 12.80 -14.76 -34.58
N GLN A 460 13.85 -15.51 -34.24
CA GLN A 460 14.42 -16.55 -35.13
C GLN A 460 13.54 -17.80 -35.22
N HIS A 461 12.69 -18.05 -34.25
CA HIS A 461 11.77 -19.17 -34.20
C HIS A 461 10.44 -18.80 -34.88
N ASN A 462 10.05 -19.56 -35.92
CA ASN A 462 8.79 -19.33 -36.60
C ASN A 462 7.60 -19.46 -35.64
N GLY A 463 6.73 -18.45 -35.65
CA GLY A 463 5.55 -18.41 -34.81
C GLY A 463 5.82 -17.89 -33.36
N HIS A 464 7.06 -17.54 -33.05
CA HIS A 464 7.36 -16.86 -31.77
C HIS A 464 7.12 -15.36 -31.89
N ARG A 465 6.12 -14.86 -31.19
CA ARG A 465 5.65 -13.48 -31.27
C ARG A 465 6.20 -12.65 -30.13
N VAL A 466 6.88 -11.57 -30.46
CA VAL A 466 7.52 -10.66 -29.49
C VAL A 466 6.93 -9.27 -29.61
N ALA A 467 6.55 -8.68 -28.47
CA ALA A 467 6.25 -7.26 -28.38
C ALA A 467 7.48 -6.51 -27.86
N TYR A 468 7.89 -5.50 -28.59
CA TYR A 468 8.99 -4.61 -28.23
C TYR A 468 8.44 -3.25 -27.85
N LEU A 469 8.49 -2.92 -26.55
CA LEU A 469 7.99 -1.69 -26.00
C LEU A 469 9.15 -0.69 -25.89
N MET A 470 9.08 0.39 -26.67
CA MET A 470 10.03 1.51 -26.65
C MET A 470 9.41 2.64 -25.82
N ILE A 471 9.86 2.77 -24.59
CA ILE A 471 9.33 3.75 -23.61
C ILE A 471 10.30 4.93 -23.54
N ASP A 472 9.80 6.15 -23.69
CA ASP A 472 10.58 7.37 -23.55
C ASP A 472 10.80 7.71 -22.08
N ALA A 473 12.08 7.91 -21.69
CA ALA A 473 12.49 8.32 -20.36
C ALA A 473 12.07 7.38 -19.21
N LEU A 474 12.19 6.07 -19.37
CA LEU A 474 12.00 5.13 -18.28
C LEU A 474 13.27 5.02 -17.42
N ARG A 475 13.38 5.84 -16.38
CA ARG A 475 14.50 5.83 -15.45
C ARG A 475 14.69 4.46 -14.78
N PHE A 476 15.92 4.10 -14.42
CA PHE A 476 16.25 2.75 -13.92
C PHE A 476 15.40 2.33 -12.70
N GLU A 477 15.18 3.22 -11.74
CA GLU A 477 14.34 2.91 -10.56
C GLU A 477 12.88 2.64 -10.94
N LEU A 478 12.38 3.29 -11.99
CA LEU A 478 11.02 3.02 -12.52
C LEU A 478 10.95 1.65 -13.19
N GLY A 479 12.02 1.26 -13.87
CA GLY A 479 12.16 -0.10 -14.41
C GLY A 479 12.12 -1.16 -13.32
N VAL A 480 12.79 -0.93 -12.19
CA VAL A 480 12.76 -1.84 -11.03
C VAL A 480 11.36 -1.88 -10.39
N ALA A 481 10.67 -0.75 -10.30
CA ALA A 481 9.29 -0.71 -9.82
C ALA A 481 8.34 -1.48 -10.75
N LEU A 482 8.53 -1.36 -12.06
CA LEU A 482 7.76 -2.09 -13.07
C LEU A 482 8.05 -3.59 -13.01
N GLU A 483 9.33 -4.00 -12.90
CA GLU A 483 9.71 -5.41 -12.75
C GLU A 483 8.99 -6.07 -11.57
N LYS A 484 8.98 -5.42 -10.41
CA LYS A 484 8.29 -5.93 -9.22
C LYS A 484 6.79 -6.14 -9.45
N GLN A 485 6.14 -5.21 -10.16
CA GLN A 485 4.72 -5.34 -10.51
C GLN A 485 4.46 -6.47 -11.51
N LEU A 486 5.33 -6.64 -12.50
CA LEU A 486 5.21 -7.67 -13.52
C LEU A 486 5.55 -9.06 -12.99
N ALA A 487 6.38 -9.17 -11.97
CA ALA A 487 6.73 -10.45 -11.33
C ALA A 487 5.52 -11.16 -10.70
N GLU A 488 4.45 -10.43 -10.40
CA GLU A 488 3.16 -11.01 -9.96
C GLU A 488 2.47 -11.79 -11.09
N ASP A 489 2.70 -11.41 -12.34
CA ASP A 489 1.99 -11.93 -13.52
C ASP A 489 2.80 -12.98 -14.31
N GLY A 490 4.12 -13.09 -14.10
CA GLY A 490 4.96 -14.03 -14.86
C GLY A 490 6.44 -14.01 -14.52
N VAL A 491 7.23 -14.69 -15.35
CA VAL A 491 8.69 -14.72 -15.22
C VAL A 491 9.28 -13.47 -15.87
N VAL A 492 9.92 -12.63 -15.08
CA VAL A 492 10.48 -11.34 -15.50
C VAL A 492 11.97 -11.32 -15.18
N GLU A 493 12.76 -10.75 -16.06
CA GLU A 493 14.18 -10.47 -15.87
C GLU A 493 14.45 -9.00 -16.21
N LEU A 494 15.11 -8.27 -15.30
CA LEU A 494 15.61 -6.93 -15.56
C LEU A 494 17.12 -6.96 -15.68
N LYS A 495 17.65 -6.39 -16.78
CA LYS A 495 19.07 -6.15 -16.98
C LYS A 495 19.34 -4.66 -17.06
N PRO A 496 20.38 -4.16 -16.39
CA PRO A 496 20.84 -2.80 -16.62
C PRO A 496 21.46 -2.68 -18.01
N ALA A 497 21.15 -1.58 -18.68
CA ALA A 497 21.78 -1.21 -19.93
C ALA A 497 22.34 0.21 -19.84
N LEU A 498 23.30 0.50 -20.69
CA LEU A 498 23.97 1.80 -20.77
C LEU A 498 23.44 2.57 -21.99
N ALA A 499 22.84 3.73 -21.73
CA ALA A 499 22.26 4.57 -22.77
C ALA A 499 23.33 5.10 -23.74
N GLN A 500 22.94 5.28 -24.99
CA GLN A 500 23.76 5.96 -26.00
C GLN A 500 23.91 7.44 -25.66
N LEU A 501 25.10 7.94 -25.64
CA LEU A 501 25.38 9.37 -25.48
C LEU A 501 25.32 10.12 -26.84
N PRO A 502 24.89 11.37 -26.84
CA PRO A 502 24.22 12.10 -25.75
C PRO A 502 22.84 11.49 -25.42
N SER A 503 22.44 11.54 -24.17
CA SER A 503 21.21 10.91 -23.67
C SER A 503 19.95 11.73 -24.02
N VAL A 504 19.76 11.97 -25.32
CA VAL A 504 18.62 12.71 -25.89
C VAL A 504 17.74 11.78 -26.71
N THR A 505 16.43 12.03 -26.72
CA THR A 505 15.41 11.17 -27.37
C THR A 505 15.73 10.81 -28.82
N PRO A 506 16.15 11.74 -29.72
CA PRO A 506 16.45 11.35 -31.10
C PRO A 506 17.58 10.33 -31.22
N VAL A 507 18.65 10.48 -30.42
CA VAL A 507 19.82 9.58 -30.42
C VAL A 507 19.49 8.29 -29.69
N GLY A 508 18.88 8.38 -28.53
CA GLY A 508 18.51 7.22 -27.71
C GLY A 508 17.50 6.31 -28.42
N MET A 509 16.46 6.87 -29.03
CA MET A 509 15.49 6.08 -29.80
C MET A 509 16.11 5.47 -31.05
N ALA A 510 17.05 6.16 -31.72
CA ALA A 510 17.79 5.56 -32.84
C ALA A 510 18.69 4.41 -32.39
N SER A 511 19.24 4.45 -31.19
CA SER A 511 20.08 3.38 -30.64
C SER A 511 19.30 2.08 -30.37
N LEU A 512 17.98 2.15 -30.19
CA LEU A 512 17.12 0.99 -29.93
C LEU A 512 16.69 0.24 -31.21
N LEU A 513 17.17 0.67 -32.37
CA LEU A 513 16.79 0.12 -33.68
C LEU A 513 17.69 -1.05 -34.11
N PRO A 514 17.20 -1.92 -35.00
CA PRO A 514 18.02 -2.98 -35.58
C PRO A 514 19.31 -2.46 -36.22
N GLY A 515 20.44 -3.07 -35.92
CA GLY A 515 21.75 -2.74 -36.48
C GLY A 515 22.40 -1.48 -35.89
N ALA A 516 21.82 -0.83 -34.90
CA ALA A 516 22.34 0.39 -34.31
C ALA A 516 23.76 0.23 -33.75
N GLY A 517 24.06 -0.88 -33.08
CA GLY A 517 25.37 -1.14 -32.50
C GLY A 517 26.51 -1.08 -33.53
N GLN A 518 26.24 -1.39 -34.79
CA GLN A 518 27.21 -1.43 -35.86
C GLN A 518 27.20 -0.16 -36.72
N THR A 519 26.02 0.43 -36.96
CA THR A 519 25.83 1.43 -38.01
C THR A 519 25.40 2.81 -37.54
N LEU A 520 25.02 2.95 -36.25
CA LEU A 520 24.62 4.25 -35.72
C LEU A 520 25.75 5.24 -35.72
N THR A 521 25.57 6.37 -36.38
CA THR A 521 26.47 7.53 -36.39
C THR A 521 25.69 8.82 -36.16
N LEU A 522 26.35 9.87 -35.71
CA LEU A 522 25.79 11.20 -35.54
C LEU A 522 26.35 12.13 -36.58
N SER A 523 25.49 12.68 -37.43
CA SER A 523 25.86 13.65 -38.48
C SER A 523 25.51 15.07 -38.05
N LYS A 524 26.34 16.01 -38.46
CA LYS A 524 26.10 17.43 -38.27
C LYS A 524 25.32 18.00 -39.46
N GLN A 525 24.12 18.51 -39.21
CA GLN A 525 23.32 19.22 -40.21
C GLN A 525 22.90 20.59 -39.66
N GLY A 526 23.62 21.65 -40.14
CA GLY A 526 23.49 22.98 -39.56
C GLY A 526 23.94 22.98 -38.09
N ASP A 527 23.06 23.46 -37.21
CA ASP A 527 23.22 23.43 -35.74
C ASP A 527 22.55 22.24 -35.08
N SER A 528 22.13 21.23 -35.84
CA SER A 528 21.41 20.06 -35.35
C SER A 528 22.23 18.79 -35.46
N ILE A 529 22.00 17.88 -34.56
CA ILE A 529 22.55 16.51 -34.55
C ILE A 529 21.52 15.58 -35.16
N VAL A 530 21.89 14.87 -36.18
CA VAL A 530 21.07 13.93 -36.90
C VAL A 530 21.61 12.51 -36.71
N PRO A 531 20.87 11.62 -36.02
CA PRO A 531 21.23 10.20 -35.98
C PRO A 531 21.07 9.57 -37.35
N MET A 532 22.10 8.78 -37.77
CA MET A 532 22.14 8.06 -39.02
C MET A 532 22.28 6.56 -38.76
N LEU A 533 21.54 5.72 -39.47
CA LEU A 533 21.80 4.28 -39.58
C LEU A 533 22.31 3.99 -41.00
N GLY A 534 23.59 3.75 -41.12
CA GLY A 534 24.24 3.79 -42.42
C GLY A 534 24.06 5.17 -43.07
N ASP A 535 23.55 5.20 -44.28
CA ASP A 535 23.32 6.45 -45.03
C ASP A 535 21.93 7.08 -44.78
N GLN A 536 21.12 6.49 -43.88
CA GLN A 536 19.75 6.93 -43.65
C GLN A 536 19.61 7.75 -42.38
N ALA A 537 19.04 8.97 -42.53
CA ALA A 537 18.68 9.81 -41.39
C ALA A 537 17.49 9.20 -40.60
N ILE A 538 17.58 9.20 -39.26
CA ILE A 538 16.62 8.59 -38.35
C ILE A 538 16.16 9.63 -37.31
N THR A 539 15.44 10.64 -37.75
CA THR A 539 14.96 11.74 -36.87
C THR A 539 13.51 11.59 -36.48
N THR A 540 12.69 11.05 -37.37
CA THR A 540 11.24 10.95 -37.16
C THR A 540 10.80 9.55 -36.77
N VAL A 541 9.62 9.44 -36.14
CA VAL A 541 8.99 8.15 -35.84
C VAL A 541 8.82 7.30 -37.10
N ALA A 542 8.37 7.90 -38.21
CA ALA A 542 8.19 7.19 -39.46
C ALA A 542 9.50 6.57 -39.98
N GLN A 543 10.59 7.34 -39.94
CA GLN A 543 11.91 6.85 -40.33
C GLN A 543 12.40 5.71 -39.43
N ARG A 544 12.20 5.80 -38.11
CA ARG A 544 12.52 4.73 -37.18
C ARG A 544 11.73 3.46 -37.45
N MET A 545 10.43 3.58 -37.65
CA MET A 545 9.56 2.41 -37.94
C MET A 545 9.85 1.78 -39.30
N GLU A 546 10.30 2.56 -40.28
CA GLU A 546 10.73 2.06 -41.57
C GLU A 546 11.94 1.10 -41.49
N VAL A 547 12.85 1.31 -40.52
CA VAL A 547 13.98 0.38 -40.27
C VAL A 547 13.47 -1.02 -39.93
N PHE A 548 12.46 -1.11 -39.05
CA PHE A 548 11.84 -2.38 -38.72
C PHE A 548 11.09 -2.99 -39.93
N ARG A 549 10.34 -2.17 -40.66
CA ARG A 549 9.52 -2.59 -41.80
C ARG A 549 10.41 -3.18 -42.92
N ARG A 550 11.54 -2.59 -43.19
CA ARG A 550 12.50 -3.12 -44.18
C ARG A 550 13.09 -4.47 -43.78
N ARG A 551 13.31 -4.68 -42.47
CA ARG A 551 13.91 -5.94 -41.99
C ARG A 551 12.89 -7.06 -41.85
N TYR A 552 11.68 -6.75 -41.41
CA TYR A 552 10.67 -7.77 -41.05
C TYR A 552 9.46 -7.83 -41.99
N GLY A 553 9.27 -6.85 -42.86
CA GLY A 553 8.20 -6.82 -43.85
C GLY A 553 6.81 -6.92 -43.20
N GLN A 554 6.00 -7.85 -43.67
CA GLN A 554 4.65 -8.08 -43.16
C GLN A 554 4.58 -8.71 -41.75
N ARG A 555 5.69 -9.23 -41.25
CA ARG A 555 5.81 -9.74 -39.89
C ARG A 555 5.89 -8.63 -38.84
N PHE A 556 5.95 -7.38 -39.27
CA PHE A 556 6.07 -6.19 -38.41
C PHE A 556 4.79 -5.38 -38.38
N ALA A 557 4.43 -4.96 -37.15
CA ALA A 557 3.44 -3.92 -36.92
C ALA A 557 3.90 -2.96 -35.82
N GLU A 558 3.31 -1.78 -35.79
CA GLU A 558 3.66 -0.75 -34.81
C GLU A 558 2.44 0.06 -34.39
N GLY A 559 2.57 0.70 -33.24
CA GLY A 559 1.55 1.61 -32.73
C GLY A 559 1.98 2.36 -31.48
N ARG A 560 1.12 3.24 -31.04
CA ARG A 560 1.25 3.86 -29.70
C ARG A 560 0.73 2.88 -28.67
N LEU A 561 1.40 2.76 -27.53
CA LEU A 561 1.00 1.89 -26.43
C LEU A 561 -0.43 2.21 -25.95
N GLU A 562 -0.76 3.49 -25.85
CA GLU A 562 -2.10 3.96 -25.47
C GLU A 562 -3.19 3.50 -26.45
N ASP A 563 -2.91 3.61 -27.75
CA ASP A 563 -3.85 3.16 -28.80
C ASP A 563 -4.02 1.64 -28.80
N PHE A 564 -2.94 0.90 -28.53
CA PHE A 564 -3.02 -0.55 -28.37
C PHE A 564 -3.92 -0.94 -27.19
N VAL A 565 -3.75 -0.29 -26.04
CA VAL A 565 -4.59 -0.54 -24.86
C VAL A 565 -6.07 -0.24 -25.14
N ARG A 566 -6.36 0.70 -26.04
CA ARG A 566 -7.73 1.12 -26.46
C ARG A 566 -8.27 0.35 -27.69
N ASP A 567 -7.63 -0.74 -28.13
CA ASP A 567 -7.99 -1.52 -29.33
C ASP A 567 -7.99 -0.72 -30.65
N ARG A 568 -7.12 0.27 -30.76
CA ARG A 568 -6.98 1.09 -31.96
C ARG A 568 -5.82 0.69 -32.87
N VAL A 569 -5.02 -0.30 -32.46
CA VAL A 569 -3.92 -0.84 -33.27
C VAL A 569 -4.37 -2.16 -33.84
N ASP A 570 -4.50 -2.18 -35.16
CA ASP A 570 -4.88 -3.40 -35.91
C ASP A 570 -3.65 -4.06 -36.53
N PHE A 571 -3.59 -5.39 -36.41
CA PHE A 571 -2.54 -6.22 -37.01
C PHE A 571 -2.99 -7.69 -37.14
N GLY A 572 -2.48 -8.35 -38.18
CA GLY A 572 -2.80 -9.74 -38.47
C GLY A 572 -2.10 -10.75 -37.58
N LYS A 573 -2.47 -12.01 -37.71
CA LYS A 573 -1.83 -13.13 -37.01
C LYS A 573 -0.40 -13.39 -37.49
N ASP A 574 -0.04 -12.90 -38.67
CA ASP A 574 1.29 -13.06 -39.27
C ASP A 574 2.33 -12.10 -38.69
N VAL A 575 1.93 -11.21 -37.78
CA VAL A 575 2.83 -10.29 -37.12
C VAL A 575 3.54 -10.98 -35.97
N ASP A 576 4.85 -11.12 -36.09
CA ASP A 576 5.73 -11.70 -35.09
C ASP A 576 6.38 -10.61 -34.20
N LEU A 577 6.63 -9.43 -34.77
CA LEU A 577 7.19 -8.27 -34.06
C LEU A 577 6.17 -7.12 -34.01
N LEU A 578 5.70 -6.82 -32.82
CA LEU A 578 4.88 -5.63 -32.56
C LEU A 578 5.70 -4.62 -31.78
N VAL A 579 5.93 -3.44 -32.35
CA VAL A 579 6.62 -2.34 -31.69
C VAL A 579 5.58 -1.36 -31.13
N LEU A 580 5.57 -1.19 -29.82
CA LEU A 580 4.69 -0.25 -29.13
C LEU A 580 5.53 0.88 -28.51
N ARG A 581 5.11 2.12 -28.77
CA ARG A 581 5.81 3.33 -28.31
C ARG A 581 5.00 4.07 -27.26
N ALA A 582 5.67 4.57 -26.22
CA ALA A 582 5.09 5.41 -25.19
C ALA A 582 6.00 6.59 -24.89
N VAL A 583 5.44 7.80 -24.89
CA VAL A 583 6.15 9.07 -24.67
C VAL A 583 5.63 9.84 -23.46
N GLU A 584 4.70 9.25 -22.72
CA GLU A 584 3.91 9.96 -21.70
C GLU A 584 4.76 10.41 -20.52
N ILE A 585 5.79 9.65 -20.12
CA ILE A 585 6.65 10.02 -18.98
C ILE A 585 7.43 11.30 -19.34
N ASP A 586 8.14 11.30 -20.43
CA ASP A 586 8.90 12.45 -20.90
C ASP A 586 8.02 13.67 -21.13
N SER A 587 6.94 13.49 -21.90
CA SER A 587 6.00 14.55 -22.24
C SER A 587 5.34 15.21 -21.02
N HIS A 588 4.99 14.45 -19.98
CA HIS A 588 4.43 15.03 -18.76
C HIS A 588 5.46 15.82 -17.97
N PHE A 589 6.70 15.31 -17.83
CA PHE A 589 7.75 16.03 -17.14
C PHE A 589 8.17 17.31 -17.84
N GLU A 590 8.19 17.33 -19.18
CA GLU A 590 8.49 18.53 -19.95
C GLU A 590 7.39 19.59 -19.87
N ASN A 591 6.13 19.18 -19.93
CA ASN A 591 4.98 20.09 -20.04
C ASN A 591 4.33 20.43 -18.70
N HIS A 592 4.32 19.47 -17.75
CA HIS A 592 3.64 19.58 -16.46
C HIS A 592 4.48 18.96 -15.32
N PRO A 593 5.69 19.48 -15.05
CA PRO A 593 6.61 18.87 -14.10
C PRO A 593 6.05 18.74 -12.67
N ASP A 594 5.19 19.66 -12.26
CA ASP A 594 4.58 19.67 -10.92
C ASP A 594 3.65 18.47 -10.67
N THR A 595 2.98 17.99 -11.71
CA THR A 595 2.03 16.87 -11.64
C THR A 595 2.58 15.57 -12.23
N ALA A 596 3.73 15.64 -12.89
CA ALA A 596 4.33 14.50 -13.57
C ALA A 596 4.59 13.28 -12.66
N PRO A 597 5.01 13.42 -11.39
CA PRO A 597 5.19 12.27 -10.52
C PRO A 597 3.91 11.42 -10.34
N ALA A 598 2.73 12.04 -10.32
CA ALA A 598 1.45 11.33 -10.24
C ALA A 598 1.16 10.52 -11.53
N GLU A 599 1.55 11.06 -12.69
CA GLU A 599 1.34 10.40 -13.99
C GLU A 599 2.24 9.19 -14.22
N ILE A 600 3.38 9.09 -13.53
CA ILE A 600 4.25 7.90 -13.58
C ILE A 600 3.47 6.65 -13.21
N THR A 601 2.70 6.67 -12.13
CA THR A 601 1.89 5.53 -11.71
C THR A 601 0.90 5.11 -12.80
N ASN A 602 0.29 6.06 -13.49
CA ASN A 602 -0.62 5.80 -14.60
C ASN A 602 0.11 5.22 -15.82
N ALA A 603 1.31 5.70 -16.11
CA ALA A 603 2.14 5.17 -17.21
C ALA A 603 2.53 3.71 -16.94
N LEU A 604 2.99 3.37 -15.73
CA LEU A 604 3.32 1.99 -15.36
C LEU A 604 2.10 1.06 -15.40
N LYS A 605 0.95 1.52 -14.91
CA LYS A 605 -0.32 0.76 -15.02
C LYS A 605 -0.72 0.53 -16.48
N ARG A 606 -0.48 1.49 -17.36
CA ARG A 606 -0.79 1.37 -18.79
C ARG A 606 0.10 0.33 -19.46
N ILE A 607 1.39 0.28 -19.11
CA ILE A 607 2.32 -0.76 -19.59
C ILE A 607 1.83 -2.13 -19.12
N ARG A 608 1.46 -2.30 -17.86
CA ARG A 608 0.93 -3.58 -17.34
C ARG A 608 -0.35 -4.00 -18.05
N LYS A 609 -1.28 -3.07 -18.31
CA LYS A 609 -2.49 -3.33 -19.11
C LYS A 609 -2.16 -3.78 -20.53
N ALA A 610 -1.17 -3.17 -21.17
CA ALA A 610 -0.72 -3.58 -22.50
C ALA A 610 -0.17 -5.00 -22.49
N ILE A 611 0.59 -5.38 -21.47
CA ILE A 611 1.15 -6.73 -21.30
C ILE A 611 0.04 -7.78 -21.14
N HIS A 612 -0.96 -7.53 -20.30
CA HIS A 612 -2.12 -8.42 -20.17
C HIS A 612 -2.83 -8.61 -21.51
N LYS A 613 -2.99 -7.54 -22.28
CA LYS A 613 -3.60 -7.57 -23.58
C LYS A 613 -2.74 -8.32 -24.61
N LEU A 614 -1.42 -8.16 -24.57
CA LEU A 614 -0.48 -8.93 -25.42
C LEU A 614 -0.59 -10.43 -25.15
N THR A 615 -0.73 -10.83 -23.90
CA THR A 615 -0.98 -12.23 -23.53
C THR A 615 -2.26 -12.75 -24.19
N GLN A 616 -3.35 -11.99 -24.12
CA GLN A 616 -4.64 -12.35 -24.76
C GLN A 616 -4.54 -12.42 -26.30
N ARG A 617 -3.68 -11.58 -26.88
CA ARG A 617 -3.43 -11.56 -28.34
C ARG A 617 -2.42 -12.61 -28.80
N GLY A 618 -1.93 -13.48 -27.89
CA GLY A 618 -1.08 -14.62 -28.22
C GLY A 618 0.39 -14.27 -28.46
N PHE A 619 0.91 -13.21 -27.84
CA PHE A 619 2.34 -12.93 -27.80
C PHE A 619 3.03 -13.84 -26.78
N ASN A 620 4.27 -14.23 -27.08
CA ASN A 620 5.05 -15.14 -26.25
C ASN A 620 5.95 -14.39 -25.26
N GLU A 621 6.51 -13.28 -25.72
CA GLU A 621 7.44 -12.49 -24.91
C GLU A 621 7.24 -10.98 -25.11
N VAL A 622 7.61 -10.24 -24.09
CA VAL A 622 7.71 -8.77 -24.12
C VAL A 622 9.14 -8.38 -23.78
N VAL A 623 9.67 -7.43 -24.54
CA VAL A 623 10.92 -6.72 -24.22
C VAL A 623 10.59 -5.25 -24.06
N ILE A 624 10.94 -4.67 -22.92
CA ILE A 624 10.77 -3.25 -22.64
C ILE A 624 12.15 -2.60 -22.60
N ALA A 625 12.35 -1.56 -23.40
CA ALA A 625 13.55 -0.78 -23.43
C ALA A 625 13.23 0.73 -23.43
N THR A 626 14.19 1.52 -23.07
CA THR A 626 14.07 2.97 -23.03
C THR A 626 15.32 3.61 -23.65
N ASP A 627 15.16 4.79 -24.17
CA ASP A 627 16.22 5.56 -24.81
C ASP A 627 17.20 6.19 -23.81
N HIS A 628 16.70 6.73 -22.71
CA HIS A 628 17.47 7.34 -21.62
C HIS A 628 16.66 7.37 -20.32
N GLY A 629 17.32 7.72 -19.22
CA GLY A 629 16.65 8.13 -18.00
C GLY A 629 16.57 9.66 -17.90
N PHE A 630 16.39 10.18 -16.70
CA PHE A 630 16.33 11.62 -16.45
C PHE A 630 16.77 11.95 -15.03
N PHE A 631 17.13 13.22 -14.84
CA PHE A 631 17.34 13.81 -13.54
C PHE A 631 16.15 14.71 -13.18
N MET A 632 15.64 14.58 -11.96
CA MET A 632 14.56 15.39 -11.44
C MET A 632 15.13 16.39 -10.43
N ASN A 633 15.04 17.69 -10.76
CA ASN A 633 15.45 18.79 -9.90
C ASN A 633 14.24 19.63 -9.52
N THR A 634 13.64 19.32 -8.39
CA THR A 634 12.40 19.96 -7.94
C THR A 634 12.62 21.31 -7.23
N HIS A 635 13.88 21.69 -7.03
CA HIS A 635 14.21 22.94 -6.36
C HIS A 635 15.44 23.57 -6.98
N ALA A 636 15.23 24.32 -8.07
CA ALA A 636 16.28 25.05 -8.74
C ALA A 636 16.84 26.16 -7.83
N GLY A 637 18.14 26.11 -7.56
CA GLY A 637 18.86 27.05 -6.71
C GLY A 637 20.05 27.71 -7.40
N ALA A 638 20.74 28.55 -6.69
CA ALA A 638 22.01 29.09 -7.15
C ALA A 638 23.05 27.94 -7.30
N GLY A 639 23.66 27.81 -8.48
CA GLY A 639 24.59 26.75 -8.82
C GLY A 639 24.01 25.65 -9.70
N ASP A 640 22.70 25.63 -9.94
CA ASP A 640 22.04 24.67 -10.85
C ASP A 640 22.18 25.05 -12.33
N VAL A 641 22.78 26.18 -12.62
CA VAL A 641 23.03 26.67 -13.98
C VAL A 641 24.54 26.71 -14.25
N CYS A 642 24.95 26.10 -15.34
CA CYS A 642 26.28 26.13 -15.85
C CYS A 642 26.32 26.94 -17.15
N ALA A 643 27.31 27.79 -17.31
CA ALA A 643 27.54 28.47 -18.60
C ALA A 643 27.91 27.45 -19.68
N LYS A 644 27.42 27.63 -20.91
CA LYS A 644 27.88 26.80 -22.04
C LYS A 644 29.38 26.99 -22.26
N PRO A 645 30.10 25.91 -22.60
CA PRO A 645 31.52 26.03 -22.88
C PRO A 645 31.75 26.88 -24.12
N ALA A 646 32.86 27.67 -24.11
CA ALA A 646 33.23 28.49 -25.23
C ALA A 646 33.78 27.65 -26.41
N GLY A 647 33.59 28.11 -27.65
CA GLY A 647 34.08 27.44 -28.85
C GLY A 647 32.97 26.94 -29.78
N ASN A 648 33.35 26.07 -30.73
CA ASN A 648 32.42 25.50 -31.73
C ASN A 648 31.64 24.31 -31.15
N TRP A 649 30.74 24.60 -30.22
CA TRP A 649 29.90 23.62 -29.62
C TRP A 649 28.46 23.74 -30.11
N ILE A 650 27.81 22.61 -30.37
CA ILE A 650 26.38 22.52 -30.61
C ILE A 650 25.76 22.06 -29.30
N ALA A 651 24.88 22.88 -28.72
CA ALA A 651 24.09 22.47 -27.58
C ALA A 651 23.02 21.47 -28.03
N VAL A 652 23.19 20.22 -27.64
CA VAL A 652 22.28 19.13 -28.03
C VAL A 652 21.00 19.16 -27.22
N HIS A 653 21.16 19.33 -25.93
CA HIS A 653 20.10 19.43 -24.95
C HIS A 653 20.55 20.29 -23.77
N GLU A 654 19.86 20.25 -22.66
CA GLU A 654 20.09 21.12 -21.52
C GLU A 654 21.43 20.88 -20.81
N ARG A 655 22.10 19.74 -21.04
CA ARG A 655 23.25 19.30 -20.25
C ARG A 655 24.48 18.83 -21.07
N CYS A 656 24.44 18.99 -22.37
CA CYS A 656 25.47 18.42 -23.21
C CYS A 656 25.74 19.27 -24.45
N ALA A 657 27.00 19.31 -24.88
CA ALA A 657 27.42 19.92 -26.12
C ALA A 657 28.35 18.99 -26.91
N LEU A 658 28.08 18.84 -28.19
CA LEU A 658 28.92 18.13 -29.15
C LEU A 658 29.60 19.15 -30.10
N GLY A 659 30.83 18.90 -30.48
CA GLY A 659 31.59 19.79 -31.38
C GLY A 659 33.09 19.58 -31.35
N ASP A 660 33.84 20.63 -31.72
CA ASP A 660 35.28 20.64 -31.82
C ASP A 660 35.94 21.68 -30.87
N GLY A 661 35.18 22.16 -29.89
CA GLY A 661 35.63 23.15 -28.93
C GLY A 661 36.57 22.59 -27.85
N SER A 662 37.00 23.44 -26.96
CA SER A 662 37.72 23.12 -25.74
C SER A 662 36.89 23.61 -24.53
N ALA A 663 36.68 22.75 -23.54
CA ALA A 663 35.88 23.09 -22.36
C ALA A 663 36.77 23.66 -21.25
N ASP A 664 36.14 24.41 -20.35
CA ASP A 664 36.79 24.95 -19.15
C ASP A 664 36.79 23.95 -17.98
N ALA A 665 37.28 24.38 -16.81
CA ALA A 665 37.41 23.54 -15.63
C ALA A 665 36.05 23.11 -14.98
N HIS A 666 34.94 23.69 -15.39
CA HIS A 666 33.59 23.34 -14.89
C HIS A 666 32.91 22.24 -15.71
N HIS A 667 33.59 21.81 -16.80
CA HIS A 667 33.08 20.78 -17.70
C HIS A 667 34.01 19.55 -17.70
N PHE A 668 33.42 18.38 -17.89
CA PHE A 668 34.16 17.26 -18.43
C PHE A 668 34.16 17.37 -19.95
N GLU A 669 35.27 16.95 -20.55
CA GLU A 669 35.46 16.92 -22.00
C GLU A 669 36.10 15.60 -22.38
N MET A 670 35.56 14.94 -23.37
CA MET A 670 36.08 13.67 -23.87
C MET A 670 35.97 13.58 -25.38
N SER A 671 36.90 12.79 -25.99
CA SER A 671 36.72 12.41 -27.38
C SER A 671 35.44 11.58 -27.57
N ALA A 672 34.74 11.83 -28.66
CA ALA A 672 33.51 11.16 -29.01
C ALA A 672 33.67 9.62 -29.08
N ASP A 673 34.79 9.15 -29.63
CA ASP A 673 35.08 7.71 -29.75
C ASP A 673 35.11 6.99 -28.40
N LYS A 674 35.68 7.61 -27.36
CA LYS A 674 35.71 7.04 -26.01
C LYS A 674 34.31 6.96 -25.36
N LEU A 675 33.38 7.71 -25.89
CA LEU A 675 31.99 7.74 -25.43
C LEU A 675 31.04 6.93 -26.34
N GLY A 676 31.58 6.11 -27.22
CA GLY A 676 30.79 5.31 -28.16
C GLY A 676 30.01 6.15 -29.18
N ILE A 677 30.41 7.39 -29.39
CA ILE A 677 29.82 8.30 -30.37
C ILE A 677 30.67 8.26 -31.66
N ARG A 678 30.05 7.82 -32.74
CA ARG A 678 30.67 7.79 -34.07
C ARG A 678 30.03 8.84 -34.97
N GLY A 679 30.78 9.37 -35.96
CA GLY A 679 30.27 10.33 -36.94
C GLY A 679 31.07 11.64 -36.97
N ASP A 680 30.40 12.77 -37.17
CA ASP A 680 31.02 14.04 -37.51
C ASP A 680 31.58 14.84 -36.32
N PHE A 681 31.37 14.36 -35.08
CA PHE A 681 31.77 15.09 -33.87
C PHE A 681 33.06 14.53 -33.27
N ALA A 682 34.03 15.38 -32.97
CA ALA A 682 35.27 14.97 -32.36
C ALA A 682 35.16 14.82 -30.83
N ARG A 683 34.35 15.65 -30.18
CA ARG A 683 34.29 15.75 -28.73
C ARG A 683 32.88 15.94 -28.22
N LEU A 684 32.66 15.50 -26.98
CA LEU A 684 31.52 15.82 -26.16
C LEU A 684 31.98 16.49 -24.88
N ALA A 685 31.28 17.57 -24.50
CA ALA A 685 31.45 18.23 -23.22
C ALA A 685 30.12 18.32 -22.47
N GLY A 686 30.20 18.31 -21.17
CA GLY A 686 29.03 18.46 -20.27
C GLY A 686 29.46 19.02 -18.92
N PRO A 687 28.54 19.55 -18.11
CA PRO A 687 28.85 19.99 -16.76
C PRO A 687 29.42 18.85 -15.91
N LEU A 688 30.40 19.16 -15.07
CA LEU A 688 30.91 18.22 -14.07
C LEU A 688 29.89 17.93 -12.97
N SER A 689 29.05 18.90 -12.72
CA SER A 689 27.92 18.80 -11.76
C SER A 689 26.62 18.32 -12.42
N LEU A 690 25.55 18.27 -11.65
CA LEU A 690 24.19 18.07 -12.18
C LEU A 690 23.54 19.35 -12.72
N ALA A 691 24.29 20.44 -12.85
CA ALA A 691 23.78 21.68 -13.42
C ALA A 691 23.37 21.52 -14.90
N ALA A 692 22.45 22.37 -15.32
CA ALA A 692 22.02 22.50 -16.71
C ALA A 692 22.50 23.82 -17.31
N TYR A 693 22.46 23.95 -18.65
CA TYR A 693 22.84 25.18 -19.35
C TYR A 693 21.74 26.25 -19.34
N ARG A 694 20.57 25.94 -18.78
CA ARG A 694 19.42 26.84 -18.69
C ARG A 694 18.84 26.82 -17.28
N ALA A 695 18.43 27.98 -16.78
CA ALA A 695 17.78 28.11 -15.48
C ALA A 695 16.33 27.59 -15.48
N GLY A 696 15.85 27.18 -14.30
CA GLY A 696 14.46 26.89 -14.05
C GLY A 696 13.95 25.54 -14.55
N LEU A 697 14.84 24.64 -14.93
CA LEU A 697 14.47 23.28 -15.30
C LEU A 697 14.22 22.44 -14.03
N LEU A 698 13.06 21.79 -13.97
CA LEU A 698 12.69 20.84 -12.92
C LEU A 698 12.90 19.38 -13.36
N TYR A 699 13.06 19.17 -14.63
CA TYR A 699 13.29 17.88 -15.28
C TYR A 699 14.26 18.10 -16.44
N TYR A 700 15.28 17.26 -16.55
CA TYR A 700 16.20 17.33 -17.67
C TYR A 700 16.95 16.01 -17.90
N HIS A 701 17.38 15.86 -19.13
CA HIS A 701 18.23 14.79 -19.63
C HIS A 701 19.14 15.34 -20.74
N GLY A 702 19.90 14.47 -21.39
CA GLY A 702 20.80 14.85 -22.49
C GLY A 702 22.25 14.91 -22.09
N GLY A 703 22.56 14.85 -20.79
CA GLY A 703 23.90 14.83 -20.25
C GLY A 703 24.41 13.45 -19.87
N ALA A 704 25.44 13.45 -19.04
CA ALA A 704 26.03 12.25 -18.49
C ALA A 704 25.90 12.24 -16.96
N SER A 705 24.91 11.55 -16.47
CA SER A 705 24.73 11.18 -15.07
C SER A 705 24.25 9.73 -14.98
N LEU A 706 24.34 9.12 -13.81
CA LEU A 706 23.84 7.76 -13.61
C LEU A 706 22.32 7.68 -13.86
N GLN A 707 21.57 8.71 -13.46
CA GLN A 707 20.12 8.81 -13.65
C GLN A 707 19.71 8.90 -15.12
N GLU A 708 20.54 9.54 -15.95
CA GLU A 708 20.29 9.69 -17.40
C GLU A 708 20.78 8.49 -18.21
N CYS A 709 21.88 7.86 -17.79
CA CYS A 709 22.64 6.93 -18.60
C CYS A 709 22.49 5.45 -18.23
N VAL A 710 22.04 5.13 -17.01
CA VAL A 710 21.77 3.75 -16.61
C VAL A 710 20.27 3.50 -16.75
N VAL A 711 19.91 2.57 -17.62
CA VAL A 711 18.52 2.33 -18.01
C VAL A 711 18.13 0.85 -17.88
N PRO A 712 16.85 0.54 -17.67
CA PRO A 712 16.40 -0.83 -17.58
C PRO A 712 16.13 -1.43 -18.96
N VAL A 713 16.43 -2.73 -19.11
CA VAL A 713 15.88 -3.60 -20.15
C VAL A 713 15.16 -4.73 -19.45
N ILE A 714 13.85 -4.83 -19.65
CA ILE A 714 13.01 -5.82 -19.01
C ILE A 714 12.55 -6.83 -20.06
N THR A 715 12.73 -8.10 -19.76
CA THR A 715 12.19 -9.21 -20.57
C THR A 715 11.19 -9.99 -19.74
N MET A 716 10.05 -10.32 -20.34
CA MET A 716 9.00 -11.08 -19.68
C MET A 716 8.49 -12.18 -20.61
N GLN A 717 8.45 -13.40 -20.10
CA GLN A 717 7.78 -14.50 -20.77
C GLN A 717 6.29 -14.43 -20.46
N LEU A 718 5.48 -14.34 -21.49
CA LEU A 718 4.02 -14.36 -21.35
C LEU A 718 3.58 -15.81 -21.30
N LYS A 719 2.84 -16.19 -20.27
CA LYS A 719 2.15 -17.49 -20.26
C LYS A 719 1.19 -17.46 -21.43
N ALA A 720 1.29 -18.46 -22.31
CA ALA A 720 0.26 -18.65 -23.33
C ALA A 720 -1.08 -18.62 -22.61
N ALA A 721 -2.00 -17.75 -23.05
CA ALA A 721 -3.39 -17.92 -22.66
C ALA A 721 -3.69 -19.38 -22.94
N GLU A 722 -4.01 -20.16 -21.90
CA GLU A 722 -4.47 -21.51 -22.10
C GLU A 722 -5.58 -21.39 -23.15
N GLN A 723 -5.29 -21.82 -24.38
CA GLN A 723 -6.35 -21.90 -25.36
C GLN A 723 -7.35 -22.86 -24.71
N PRO A 724 -8.60 -22.43 -24.48
CA PRO A 724 -9.59 -23.36 -24.03
C PRO A 724 -9.50 -24.54 -25.01
N SER A 725 -9.15 -25.70 -24.48
CA SER A 725 -9.14 -26.91 -25.31
C SER A 725 -10.51 -26.93 -25.99
N LEU A 726 -10.56 -27.19 -27.30
CA LEU A 726 -11.78 -27.18 -28.11
C LEU A 726 -12.86 -28.18 -27.63
N THR A 727 -12.67 -28.76 -26.46
CA THR A 727 -13.59 -29.64 -25.72
C THR A 727 -14.17 -29.00 -24.46
N GLN A 728 -14.03 -27.69 -24.24
CA GLN A 728 -14.67 -27.04 -23.09
C GLN A 728 -16.16 -26.86 -23.36
N ALA A 729 -16.95 -27.56 -22.55
CA ALA A 729 -18.38 -27.31 -22.42
C ALA A 729 -18.60 -25.82 -22.05
N ALA A 730 -19.47 -25.15 -22.80
CA ALA A 730 -19.80 -23.78 -22.47
C ALA A 730 -20.53 -23.75 -21.12
N VAL A 731 -19.93 -23.10 -20.14
CA VAL A 731 -20.54 -22.93 -18.81
C VAL A 731 -21.23 -21.56 -18.77
N ALA A 732 -22.55 -21.58 -18.66
CA ALA A 732 -23.34 -20.38 -18.45
C ALA A 732 -23.66 -20.23 -16.97
N LEU A 733 -23.25 -19.08 -16.39
CA LEU A 733 -23.59 -18.69 -15.04
C LEU A 733 -24.83 -17.80 -15.06
N ARG A 734 -25.87 -18.20 -14.34
CA ARG A 734 -27.09 -17.40 -14.21
C ARG A 734 -27.53 -17.35 -12.76
N TYR A 735 -27.99 -16.20 -12.32
CA TYR A 735 -28.69 -16.13 -11.04
C TYR A 735 -30.03 -16.90 -11.14
N LYS A 736 -30.39 -17.57 -10.07
CA LYS A 736 -31.65 -18.29 -9.97
C LYS A 736 -32.81 -17.40 -10.45
N ASN A 737 -33.63 -17.93 -11.37
CA ASN A 737 -34.74 -17.22 -12.01
C ASN A 737 -34.35 -16.06 -12.94
N GLY A 738 -33.11 -16.00 -13.45
CA GLY A 738 -32.69 -14.99 -14.43
C GLY A 738 -32.61 -13.56 -13.87
N ALA A 739 -32.48 -13.41 -12.56
CA ALA A 739 -32.37 -12.10 -11.91
C ALA A 739 -31.12 -11.34 -12.39
N LYS A 740 -31.29 -10.08 -12.75
CA LYS A 740 -30.21 -9.19 -13.20
C LYS A 740 -29.50 -8.44 -12.06
N ARG A 741 -29.95 -8.61 -10.82
CA ARG A 741 -29.38 -7.97 -9.61
C ARG A 741 -29.38 -8.95 -8.46
N VAL A 742 -28.31 -8.94 -7.68
CA VAL A 742 -28.21 -9.65 -6.41
C VAL A 742 -29.00 -8.85 -5.35
N THR A 743 -30.13 -9.39 -4.91
CA THR A 743 -30.98 -8.76 -3.87
C THR A 743 -30.95 -9.51 -2.55
N THR A 744 -30.23 -10.62 -2.49
CA THR A 744 -30.14 -11.48 -1.30
C THR A 744 -28.69 -11.59 -0.84
N ARG A 745 -28.50 -11.79 0.48
CA ARG A 745 -27.18 -11.99 1.07
C ARG A 745 -26.52 -13.33 0.68
N VAL A 746 -27.32 -14.25 0.17
CA VAL A 746 -26.86 -15.56 -0.33
C VAL A 746 -27.38 -15.70 -1.76
N PRO A 747 -26.61 -15.28 -2.76
CA PRO A 747 -27.01 -15.47 -4.16
C PRO A 747 -26.96 -16.96 -4.53
N VAL A 748 -27.98 -17.44 -5.18
CA VAL A 748 -27.99 -18.77 -5.80
C VAL A 748 -27.62 -18.59 -7.27
N ILE A 749 -26.56 -19.24 -7.68
CA ILE A 749 -26.06 -19.21 -9.06
C ILE A 749 -26.35 -20.59 -9.68
N ASP A 750 -27.13 -20.61 -10.74
CA ASP A 750 -27.34 -21.80 -11.55
C ASP A 750 -26.20 -21.94 -12.57
N LEU A 751 -25.51 -23.05 -12.50
CA LEU A 751 -24.51 -23.48 -13.46
C LEU A 751 -25.19 -24.33 -14.54
N ALA A 752 -25.29 -23.82 -15.75
CA ALA A 752 -25.70 -24.63 -16.91
C ALA A 752 -24.44 -24.97 -17.71
N VAL A 753 -24.19 -26.28 -17.86
CA VAL A 753 -23.10 -26.83 -18.68
C VAL A 753 -23.71 -27.39 -19.93
N ASP A 754 -23.41 -26.78 -21.08
CA ASP A 754 -23.72 -27.39 -22.39
C ASP A 754 -22.63 -28.39 -22.73
N ALA A 755 -22.92 -29.66 -22.51
CA ALA A 755 -22.00 -30.72 -22.90
C ALA A 755 -21.96 -30.80 -24.43
N ALA A 756 -20.81 -30.57 -25.02
CA ALA A 756 -20.60 -30.63 -26.47
C ALA A 756 -20.63 -32.08 -27.02
N ASP A 757 -20.67 -33.09 -26.16
CA ASP A 757 -20.72 -34.49 -26.57
C ASP A 757 -21.42 -35.38 -25.50
N MET A 758 -22.24 -36.31 -25.94
CA MET A 758 -22.98 -37.28 -25.10
C MET A 758 -22.07 -38.33 -24.42
N PHE A 759 -20.77 -38.30 -24.64
CA PHE A 759 -19.81 -39.28 -24.13
C PHE A 759 -18.63 -38.66 -23.36
N SER A 760 -18.71 -37.36 -22.96
CA SER A 760 -17.63 -36.71 -22.19
C SER A 760 -17.68 -37.18 -20.73
N THR A 761 -16.61 -37.82 -20.31
CA THR A 761 -16.30 -38.18 -18.93
C THR A 761 -16.05 -36.93 -18.08
N GLU A 762 -16.49 -36.95 -16.83
CA GLU A 762 -16.33 -36.00 -15.71
C GLU A 762 -15.52 -34.73 -16.01
N SER A 763 -16.21 -33.60 -16.05
CA SER A 763 -15.57 -32.28 -16.11
C SER A 763 -15.44 -31.71 -14.70
N VAL A 764 -14.24 -31.39 -14.29
CA VAL A 764 -13.95 -30.70 -13.02
C VAL A 764 -13.90 -29.20 -13.27
N PHE A 765 -14.69 -28.44 -12.54
CA PHE A 765 -14.70 -26.98 -12.62
C PHE A 765 -14.19 -26.37 -11.31
N GLU A 766 -13.28 -25.43 -11.41
CA GLU A 766 -12.88 -24.60 -10.29
C GLU A 766 -13.70 -23.30 -10.34
N ILE A 767 -14.44 -23.02 -9.27
CA ILE A 767 -15.24 -21.80 -9.13
C ILE A 767 -14.52 -20.91 -8.13
N LEU A 768 -13.95 -19.83 -8.60
CA LEU A 768 -13.47 -18.73 -7.77
C LEU A 768 -14.64 -17.77 -7.53
N LEU A 769 -15.13 -17.72 -6.27
CA LEU A 769 -16.19 -16.82 -5.84
C LEU A 769 -15.58 -15.60 -5.13
#